data_8c4c35040cddbdc636745e089e2f6012
#
_entry.id   8c4c35040cddbdc636745e089e2f6012
#
_cell.length_a   1.000
_cell.length_b   1.000
_cell.length_c   1.000
_cell.angle_alpha   90.00
_cell.angle_beta   90.00
_cell.angle_gamma   90.00
#
_symmetry.space_group_name_H-M   'P 1'
#
loop_
_entity.id
_entity.type
_entity.pdbx_description
1 polymer ?
#
loop_
_entity_poly.entity_id
_entity_poly.type
_entity_poly.pdbx_seq_one_letter_code
_entity_poly.pdbx_strand_id
1 'polypeptide(L)'
;VIINCHSYYSLRYGTLSLQECLDFAEQNGHSVLGITEINATTTLHDFLRVTQKKTNLTPIWGVDFRNGATCLYVVYTNCFAGVEEISNFLSTHLHEKKQFPEQAPVFQKCWVVYPFKQIKLKKFSIRSNEFIGVQAEDLPIFERSPWNNERKKAIAWQTCTFRNQRHMNMHQLLRCIEQNCLLTKLKPEDQGSSSDIFVSAEEFYSKFLNAPDLLDQLQIFIQHTRWTEFHSLTQPRNLEVFTSSEAEDALLLRQLALEGIEYRYGNSSTIQEMVLPRLEKELAIIEEKKFLSYFLINWDITQYARNKGYYYVGRGSGANSLVAFLLRITDVDPIELDLYFERFINLYRQNPPDFDIDFSWTDREDITQYIFHRFPHVALLGAYNTFQYKAIVRELGKVFGLPKDEIDFLCDGKFNPNNLDKNQLHVLKYASLLQDFPNSLAIHSAGILIANEPIHRTGATFLPPKGFPTVQFDMVVAEDIGLHKFDILSQRGLAKIKEATELVLQQHGIALDLHQIREFKNDPNIKALLMSAQAIGCFYVESPAMRMLMTKLQVDTYLGLVAASSVIRPGVSSSGMMKEYILRHRNPEMRKNAHPQLLEIMPETYGVMVYQEDVIKVAHHFGGLSLAEADVLRRGMSGKFRGREEFEHAKSAFFQNAIQKGNAFEDVQEIWRQIESFAGYAFAKGHSASYAVESFQSLFLKAYYPLEYMTATVNHFGGFYDTEIYLLEAKRHGAAIEPPCIFHSQVHSILIEKTILLGFSLIKGLESNTIQKIIAFNEIDACKSVSHFMHETGISVEQITL
;
A
#
# COMPACT_ATOMS: atom_id res chain seq x y z
N VAL A 1 -9.39 -32.37 18.28
CA VAL A 1 -10.21 -31.21 17.88
C VAL A 1 -9.68 -29.98 18.54
N ILE A 2 -9.43 -28.93 17.78
CA ILE A 2 -9.07 -27.59 18.26
C ILE A 2 -10.13 -26.64 17.74
N ILE A 3 -10.82 -25.89 18.59
CA ILE A 3 -11.84 -24.92 18.19
C ILE A 3 -11.49 -23.48 18.60
N ASN A 4 -10.50 -23.27 19.45
CA ASN A 4 -10.05 -21.94 19.89
C ASN A 4 -8.52 -21.84 19.78
N CYS A 5 -8.03 -21.25 18.71
CA CYS A 5 -6.60 -21.14 18.40
C CYS A 5 -6.23 -19.74 17.96
N HIS A 6 -5.14 -19.20 18.51
CA HIS A 6 -4.59 -17.88 18.21
C HIS A 6 -3.31 -18.01 17.39
N SER A 7 -3.29 -17.41 16.21
CA SER A 7 -2.05 -17.24 15.45
C SER A 7 -1.32 -15.94 15.86
N TYR A 8 -0.18 -15.67 15.26
CA TYR A 8 0.58 -14.41 15.47
C TYR A 8 -0.16 -13.16 14.95
N TYR A 9 -1.31 -13.34 14.27
CA TYR A 9 -2.21 -12.25 13.91
C TYR A 9 -3.13 -11.82 15.09
N SER A 10 -3.18 -12.58 16.17
CA SER A 10 -3.52 -12.04 17.49
C SER A 10 -2.29 -11.25 17.97
N LEU A 11 -2.19 -9.99 17.49
CA LEU A 11 -0.98 -9.17 17.55
C LEU A 11 -0.43 -9.08 18.97
N ARG A 12 0.89 -9.24 19.11
CA ARG A 12 1.61 -9.23 20.39
C ARG A 12 1.08 -10.23 21.44
N TYR A 13 0.38 -11.27 20.97
CA TYR A 13 -0.19 -12.33 21.80
C TYR A 13 0.15 -13.71 21.25
N GLY A 14 -0.31 -14.05 20.05
CA GLY A 14 -0.01 -15.32 19.39
C GLY A 14 1.45 -15.43 18.92
N THR A 15 1.92 -16.67 18.79
CA THR A 15 3.35 -16.95 18.53
C THR A 15 3.59 -17.90 17.36
N LEU A 16 2.53 -18.37 16.69
CA LEU A 16 2.58 -19.29 15.57
C LEU A 16 2.00 -18.62 14.32
N SER A 17 2.61 -18.85 13.18
CA SER A 17 1.99 -18.52 11.90
C SER A 17 0.75 -19.40 11.66
N LEU A 18 -0.12 -18.95 10.77
CA LEU A 18 -1.28 -19.75 10.36
C LEU A 18 -0.87 -21.11 9.81
N GLN A 19 0.20 -21.18 9.03
CA GLN A 19 0.70 -22.44 8.47
C GLN A 19 1.21 -23.38 9.57
N GLU A 20 1.91 -22.87 10.58
CA GLU A 20 2.35 -23.68 11.72
C GLU A 20 1.18 -24.23 12.55
N CYS A 21 0.08 -23.45 12.69
CA CYS A 21 -1.14 -23.94 13.34
C CYS A 21 -1.77 -25.12 12.55
N LEU A 22 -1.83 -25.00 11.23
CA LEU A 22 -2.36 -26.05 10.35
C LEU A 22 -1.48 -27.30 10.38
N ASP A 23 -0.18 -27.14 10.23
CA ASP A 23 0.77 -28.27 10.23
C ASP A 23 0.78 -29.00 11.57
N PHE A 24 0.68 -28.25 12.69
CA PHE A 24 0.57 -28.84 14.01
C PHE A 24 -0.72 -29.66 14.18
N ALA A 25 -1.86 -29.11 13.75
CA ALA A 25 -3.14 -29.79 13.83
C ALA A 25 -3.10 -31.14 13.07
N GLU A 26 -2.57 -31.16 11.86
CA GLU A 26 -2.45 -32.37 11.04
C GLU A 26 -1.48 -33.39 11.67
N GLN A 27 -0.29 -32.94 12.07
CA GLN A 27 0.75 -33.81 12.65
C GLN A 27 0.32 -34.48 13.98
N ASN A 28 -0.60 -33.85 14.71
CA ASN A 28 -1.07 -34.35 16.02
C ASN A 28 -2.48 -34.94 15.96
N GLY A 29 -2.94 -35.35 14.78
CA GLY A 29 -4.15 -36.15 14.58
C GLY A 29 -5.46 -35.39 14.78
N HIS A 30 -5.46 -34.06 14.73
CA HIS A 30 -6.69 -33.28 14.79
C HIS A 30 -7.41 -33.34 13.44
N SER A 31 -8.73 -33.51 13.44
CA SER A 31 -9.61 -33.45 12.27
C SER A 31 -10.33 -32.12 12.12
N VAL A 32 -10.27 -31.27 13.14
CA VAL A 32 -10.92 -29.95 13.19
C VAL A 32 -9.92 -28.93 13.70
N LEU A 33 -9.84 -27.80 13.00
CA LEU A 33 -9.08 -26.63 13.45
C LEU A 33 -9.97 -25.38 13.41
N GLY A 34 -10.11 -24.72 14.56
CA GLY A 34 -10.77 -23.41 14.71
C GLY A 34 -9.75 -22.33 14.95
N ILE A 35 -9.71 -21.33 14.06
CA ILE A 35 -8.92 -20.12 14.23
C ILE A 35 -9.82 -18.99 14.74
N THR A 36 -9.41 -18.34 15.84
CA THR A 36 -10.19 -17.34 16.58
C THR A 36 -9.27 -16.22 17.04
N GLU A 37 -8.94 -15.31 16.13
CA GLU A 37 -8.03 -14.21 16.47
C GLU A 37 -8.65 -13.27 17.51
N ILE A 38 -7.82 -12.68 18.36
CA ILE A 38 -8.24 -11.78 19.43
C ILE A 38 -8.62 -10.43 18.82
N ASN A 39 -9.91 -10.07 18.94
CA ASN A 39 -10.47 -8.80 18.47
C ASN A 39 -10.07 -8.48 17.00
N ALA A 40 -9.95 -9.51 16.16
CA ALA A 40 -9.50 -9.38 14.79
C ALA A 40 -10.14 -10.44 13.86
N THR A 41 -10.32 -10.05 12.60
CA THR A 41 -10.84 -10.91 11.52
C THR A 41 -9.78 -11.26 10.48
N THR A 42 -8.54 -10.94 10.73
CA THR A 42 -7.40 -10.95 9.82
C THR A 42 -7.21 -12.25 9.06
N THR A 43 -7.32 -13.40 9.74
CA THR A 43 -7.00 -14.72 9.17
C THR A 43 -8.13 -15.36 8.39
N LEU A 44 -9.33 -14.77 8.35
CA LEU A 44 -10.52 -15.36 7.75
C LEU A 44 -10.24 -15.99 6.37
N HIS A 45 -9.84 -15.17 5.43
CA HIS A 45 -9.71 -15.56 4.03
C HIS A 45 -8.55 -16.53 3.79
N ASP A 46 -7.37 -16.23 4.37
CA ASP A 46 -6.19 -17.09 4.25
C ASP A 46 -6.43 -18.47 4.86
N PHE A 47 -7.05 -18.52 6.02
CA PHE A 47 -7.40 -19.77 6.68
C PHE A 47 -8.36 -20.63 5.84
N LEU A 48 -9.44 -20.03 5.36
CA LEU A 48 -10.41 -20.74 4.54
C LEU A 48 -9.83 -21.22 3.20
N ARG A 49 -9.01 -20.38 2.55
CA ARG A 49 -8.35 -20.71 1.29
C ARG A 49 -7.36 -21.88 1.44
N VAL A 50 -6.55 -21.86 2.49
CA VAL A 50 -5.57 -22.93 2.72
C VAL A 50 -6.26 -24.23 3.09
N THR A 51 -7.28 -24.18 3.95
CA THR A 51 -8.02 -25.38 4.36
C THR A 51 -8.85 -26.00 3.23
N GLN A 52 -9.35 -25.20 2.28
CA GLN A 52 -10.02 -25.70 1.08
C GLN A 52 -9.13 -26.67 0.27
N LYS A 53 -7.81 -26.43 0.26
CA LYS A 53 -6.83 -27.26 -0.45
C LYS A 53 -6.38 -28.49 0.36
N LYS A 54 -6.60 -28.49 1.67
CA LYS A 54 -6.24 -29.57 2.60
C LYS A 54 -7.49 -30.38 2.96
N THR A 55 -7.56 -31.60 2.55
CA THR A 55 -8.77 -32.45 2.66
C THR A 55 -9.04 -33.00 4.07
N ASN A 56 -8.06 -32.94 4.97
CA ASN A 56 -8.13 -33.64 6.27
C ASN A 56 -8.59 -32.77 7.46
N LEU A 57 -8.66 -31.45 7.28
CA LEU A 57 -9.07 -30.54 8.35
C LEU A 57 -10.40 -29.87 8.04
N THR A 58 -11.34 -29.99 8.99
CA THR A 58 -12.59 -29.23 8.98
C THR A 58 -12.32 -27.84 9.56
N PRO A 59 -12.47 -26.75 8.79
CA PRO A 59 -12.23 -25.41 9.28
C PRO A 59 -13.42 -24.87 10.07
N ILE A 60 -13.10 -24.26 11.21
CA ILE A 60 -14.02 -23.43 12.00
C ILE A 60 -13.38 -22.07 12.16
N TRP A 61 -14.15 -21.01 11.92
CA TRP A 61 -13.65 -19.66 12.05
C TRP A 61 -14.49 -18.84 13.02
N GLY A 62 -13.81 -17.97 13.80
CA GLY A 62 -14.45 -17.08 14.75
C GLY A 62 -13.54 -15.97 15.24
N VAL A 63 -14.01 -15.22 16.23
CA VAL A 63 -13.30 -14.12 16.89
C VAL A 63 -13.39 -14.28 18.41
N ASP A 64 -12.25 -14.21 19.08
CA ASP A 64 -12.13 -14.16 20.54
C ASP A 64 -12.26 -12.70 21.00
N PHE A 65 -13.38 -12.36 21.64
CA PHE A 65 -13.65 -11.02 22.14
C PHE A 65 -13.09 -10.82 23.54
N ARG A 66 -12.19 -9.85 23.67
CA ARG A 66 -11.48 -9.57 24.92
C ARG A 66 -11.52 -8.09 25.30
N ASN A 67 -11.60 -7.85 26.61
CA ASN A 67 -11.23 -6.57 27.22
C ASN A 67 -9.89 -6.76 27.95
N GLY A 68 -8.84 -6.14 27.41
CA GLY A 68 -7.48 -6.43 27.86
C GLY A 68 -7.08 -7.89 27.57
N ALA A 69 -6.61 -8.61 28.58
CA ALA A 69 -6.26 -10.03 28.44
C ALA A 69 -7.43 -10.99 28.73
N THR A 70 -8.56 -10.47 29.21
CA THR A 70 -9.70 -11.28 29.64
C THR A 70 -10.60 -11.64 28.45
N CYS A 71 -10.68 -12.94 28.10
CA CYS A 71 -11.64 -13.45 27.13
C CYS A 71 -13.05 -13.38 27.71
N LEU A 72 -13.95 -12.66 27.05
CA LEU A 72 -15.35 -12.56 27.46
C LEU A 72 -16.18 -13.72 26.86
N TYR A 73 -16.04 -13.91 25.58
CA TYR A 73 -16.67 -14.95 24.77
C TYR A 73 -15.97 -15.08 23.42
N VAL A 74 -16.17 -16.21 22.77
CA VAL A 74 -15.74 -16.45 21.40
C VAL A 74 -16.95 -16.62 20.50
N VAL A 75 -16.98 -15.91 19.39
CA VAL A 75 -18.10 -15.93 18.44
C VAL A 75 -17.66 -16.64 17.16
N TYR A 76 -18.45 -17.63 16.71
CA TYR A 76 -18.17 -18.44 15.53
C TYR A 76 -19.26 -18.26 14.49
N THR A 77 -18.88 -18.44 13.23
CA THR A 77 -19.84 -18.48 12.12
C THR A 77 -19.41 -19.48 11.03
N ASN A 78 -20.35 -19.88 10.20
CA ASN A 78 -20.14 -20.80 9.07
C ASN A 78 -20.40 -20.17 7.70
N CYS A 79 -20.70 -18.84 7.65
CA CYS A 79 -21.09 -18.12 6.45
C CYS A 79 -20.71 -16.64 6.48
N PHE A 80 -20.66 -16.01 5.30
CA PHE A 80 -20.32 -14.58 5.19
C PHE A 80 -21.35 -13.63 5.81
N ALA A 81 -22.62 -14.02 5.89
CA ALA A 81 -23.61 -13.21 6.62
C ALA A 81 -23.29 -13.12 8.12
N GLY A 82 -22.79 -14.20 8.73
CA GLY A 82 -22.31 -14.14 10.12
C GLY A 82 -20.99 -13.40 10.26
N VAL A 83 -20.10 -13.44 9.27
CA VAL A 83 -18.90 -12.58 9.24
C VAL A 83 -19.31 -11.11 9.28
N GLU A 84 -20.33 -10.73 8.53
CA GLU A 84 -20.85 -9.36 8.53
C GLU A 84 -21.38 -8.94 9.93
N GLU A 85 -22.14 -9.79 10.61
CA GLU A 85 -22.60 -9.53 11.97
C GLU A 85 -21.43 -9.35 12.96
N ILE A 86 -20.45 -10.26 12.95
CA ILE A 86 -19.25 -10.18 13.78
C ILE A 86 -18.46 -8.92 13.47
N SER A 87 -18.22 -8.64 12.20
CA SER A 87 -17.41 -7.51 11.76
C SER A 87 -18.04 -6.17 12.08
N ASN A 88 -19.36 -6.03 11.92
CA ASN A 88 -20.09 -4.81 12.32
C ASN A 88 -19.98 -4.54 13.82
N PHE A 89 -20.20 -5.57 14.63
CA PHE A 89 -20.09 -5.47 16.08
C PHE A 89 -18.67 -5.11 16.53
N LEU A 90 -17.67 -5.82 16.00
CA LEU A 90 -16.27 -5.57 16.30
C LEU A 90 -15.82 -4.18 15.86
N SER A 91 -16.13 -3.79 14.61
CA SER A 91 -15.75 -2.48 14.07
C SER A 91 -16.32 -1.33 14.85
N THR A 92 -17.60 -1.40 15.26
CA THR A 92 -18.24 -0.37 16.08
C THR A 92 -17.46 -0.13 17.37
N HIS A 93 -17.09 -1.19 18.09
CA HIS A 93 -16.34 -1.06 19.34
C HIS A 93 -14.91 -0.57 19.13
N LEU A 94 -14.22 -1.04 18.06
CA LEU A 94 -12.87 -0.58 17.73
C LEU A 94 -12.85 0.90 17.31
N HIS A 95 -13.85 1.38 16.55
CA HIS A 95 -13.94 2.78 16.11
C HIS A 95 -14.22 3.70 17.29
N GLU A 96 -15.14 3.31 18.17
CA GLU A 96 -15.53 4.11 19.33
C GLU A 96 -14.60 3.91 20.53
N LYS A 97 -13.63 3.00 20.44
CA LYS A 97 -12.71 2.61 21.54
C LYS A 97 -13.46 2.19 22.80
N LYS A 98 -14.63 1.53 22.63
CA LYS A 98 -15.47 1.03 23.72
C LYS A 98 -15.07 -0.39 24.11
N GLN A 99 -15.25 -0.69 25.39
CA GLN A 99 -15.14 -2.06 25.88
C GLN A 99 -16.30 -2.91 25.37
N PHE A 100 -16.03 -4.19 25.10
CA PHE A 100 -17.08 -5.14 24.77
C PHE A 100 -17.94 -5.46 25.99
N PRO A 101 -19.26 -5.66 25.81
CA PRO A 101 -20.15 -6.06 26.88
C PRO A 101 -19.81 -7.45 27.40
N GLU A 102 -20.10 -7.71 28.67
CA GLU A 102 -19.83 -9.02 29.29
C GLU A 102 -20.69 -10.14 28.71
N GLN A 103 -21.89 -9.84 28.22
CA GLN A 103 -22.75 -10.74 27.48
C GLN A 103 -22.77 -10.34 26.03
N ALA A 104 -22.58 -11.32 25.12
CA ALA A 104 -22.60 -11.12 23.69
C ALA A 104 -23.96 -10.52 23.23
N PRO A 105 -24.00 -9.67 22.20
CA PRO A 105 -25.25 -9.24 21.58
C PRO A 105 -26.01 -10.45 21.00
N VAL A 106 -27.22 -10.23 20.51
CA VAL A 106 -27.99 -11.24 19.83
C VAL A 106 -27.48 -11.35 18.39
N PHE A 107 -26.81 -12.45 18.08
CA PHE A 107 -26.40 -12.80 16.71
C PHE A 107 -27.44 -13.75 16.08
N GLN A 108 -27.73 -13.59 14.80
CA GLN A 108 -28.67 -14.42 14.05
C GLN A 108 -27.97 -15.58 13.32
N LYS A 109 -26.74 -15.37 12.85
CA LYS A 109 -25.95 -16.28 12.02
C LYS A 109 -24.66 -16.75 12.70
N CYS A 110 -24.57 -16.58 14.03
CA CYS A 110 -23.37 -16.92 14.77
C CYS A 110 -23.69 -17.75 16.01
N TRP A 111 -22.69 -18.45 16.53
CA TRP A 111 -22.69 -19.22 17.76
C TRP A 111 -21.71 -18.64 18.74
N VAL A 112 -22.07 -18.55 20.00
CA VAL A 112 -21.26 -17.94 21.05
C VAL A 112 -20.82 -18.99 22.07
N VAL A 113 -19.54 -18.99 22.42
CA VAL A 113 -19.00 -19.82 23.50
C VAL A 113 -18.48 -18.92 24.61
N TYR A 114 -19.01 -19.07 25.80
CA TYR A 114 -18.52 -18.42 27.01
C TYR A 114 -17.54 -19.35 27.73
N PRO A 115 -16.27 -18.96 27.97
CA PRO A 115 -15.40 -19.73 28.84
C PRO A 115 -16.00 -19.85 30.24
N PHE A 116 -16.08 -21.07 30.79
CA PHE A 116 -16.70 -21.30 32.11
C PHE A 116 -16.08 -20.43 33.21
N LYS A 117 -14.75 -20.22 33.18
CA LYS A 117 -14.05 -19.34 34.13
C LYS A 117 -14.66 -17.93 34.20
N GLN A 118 -15.22 -17.43 33.10
CA GLN A 118 -15.75 -16.08 33.00
C GLN A 118 -17.18 -15.97 33.52
N ILE A 119 -17.97 -17.02 33.40
CA ILE A 119 -19.39 -16.99 33.74
C ILE A 119 -19.72 -17.63 35.07
N LYS A 120 -18.78 -18.35 35.70
CA LYS A 120 -19.03 -19.15 36.92
C LYS A 120 -19.72 -18.39 38.06
N LEU A 121 -19.54 -17.09 38.19
CA LEU A 121 -20.14 -16.21 39.18
C LEU A 121 -21.23 -15.27 38.62
N LYS A 122 -21.54 -15.36 37.33
CA LYS A 122 -22.50 -14.46 36.65
C LYS A 122 -23.90 -15.05 36.62
N LYS A 123 -24.89 -14.18 36.60
CA LYS A 123 -26.31 -14.54 36.51
C LYS A 123 -26.89 -14.00 35.20
N PHE A 124 -26.79 -14.74 34.12
CA PHE A 124 -27.54 -14.49 32.90
C PHE A 124 -27.97 -15.83 32.27
N SER A 125 -28.98 -15.81 31.42
CA SER A 125 -29.46 -17.01 30.72
C SER A 125 -28.70 -17.26 29.44
N ILE A 126 -28.38 -18.53 29.16
CA ILE A 126 -27.75 -18.95 27.91
C ILE A 126 -28.84 -19.09 26.83
N ARG A 127 -28.66 -18.41 25.70
CA ARG A 127 -29.58 -18.43 24.53
C ARG A 127 -29.43 -19.74 23.73
N SER A 128 -30.30 -19.94 22.76
CA SER A 128 -30.32 -21.19 21.94
C SER A 128 -29.01 -21.45 21.17
N ASN A 129 -28.36 -20.39 20.69
CA ASN A 129 -27.10 -20.42 19.95
C ASN A 129 -25.86 -20.16 20.82
N GLU A 130 -26.00 -20.22 22.16
CA GLU A 130 -24.92 -19.97 23.10
C GLU A 130 -24.53 -21.25 23.84
N PHE A 131 -23.24 -21.40 24.12
CA PHE A 131 -22.63 -22.58 24.74
C PHE A 131 -21.66 -22.16 25.85
N ILE A 132 -21.32 -23.13 26.70
CA ILE A 132 -20.34 -22.96 27.79
C ILE A 132 -19.12 -23.80 27.45
N GLY A 133 -17.96 -23.17 27.28
CA GLY A 133 -16.67 -23.83 27.06
C GLY A 133 -16.05 -24.26 28.39
N VAL A 134 -15.97 -25.56 28.65
CA VAL A 134 -15.41 -26.11 29.89
C VAL A 134 -14.04 -26.71 29.61
N GLN A 135 -13.00 -26.16 30.24
CA GLN A 135 -11.66 -26.76 30.22
C GLN A 135 -11.60 -27.98 31.14
N ALA A 136 -10.73 -28.95 30.84
CA ALA A 136 -10.62 -30.17 31.62
C ALA A 136 -10.29 -29.88 33.11
N GLU A 137 -9.45 -28.89 33.39
CA GLU A 137 -9.09 -28.45 34.74
C GLU A 137 -10.28 -27.83 35.50
N ASP A 138 -11.28 -27.32 34.78
CA ASP A 138 -12.46 -26.69 35.37
C ASP A 138 -13.61 -27.68 35.63
N LEU A 139 -13.55 -28.91 35.13
CA LEU A 139 -14.61 -29.93 35.27
C LEU A 139 -15.09 -30.12 36.71
N PRO A 140 -14.22 -30.30 37.74
CA PRO A 140 -14.66 -30.50 39.12
C PRO A 140 -15.44 -29.30 39.70
N ILE A 141 -15.10 -28.08 39.22
CA ILE A 141 -15.76 -26.84 39.63
C ILE A 141 -17.08 -26.69 38.88
N PHE A 142 -17.09 -26.98 37.58
CA PHE A 142 -18.29 -26.92 36.74
C PHE A 142 -19.38 -27.88 37.28
N GLU A 143 -19.05 -29.12 37.60
CA GLU A 143 -19.97 -30.13 38.11
C GLU A 143 -20.64 -29.72 39.43
N ARG A 144 -19.99 -28.91 40.26
CA ARG A 144 -20.50 -28.40 41.51
C ARG A 144 -21.17 -27.02 41.39
N SER A 145 -21.13 -26.43 40.21
CA SER A 145 -21.69 -25.11 39.98
C SER A 145 -23.18 -25.18 39.54
N PRO A 146 -23.93 -24.09 39.69
CA PRO A 146 -25.30 -23.99 39.15
C PRO A 146 -25.35 -24.22 37.64
N TRP A 147 -24.24 -23.98 36.92
CA TRP A 147 -24.12 -24.14 35.45
C TRP A 147 -24.18 -25.62 35.01
N ASN A 148 -24.00 -26.58 35.91
CA ASN A 148 -24.21 -27.99 35.62
C ASN A 148 -25.68 -28.30 35.21
N ASN A 149 -26.65 -27.46 35.57
CA ASN A 149 -28.01 -27.57 35.08
C ASN A 149 -28.13 -27.28 33.56
N GLU A 150 -27.18 -26.53 33.01
CA GLU A 150 -27.06 -26.20 31.59
C GLU A 150 -26.08 -27.12 30.83
N ARG A 151 -25.83 -28.33 31.36
CA ARG A 151 -24.84 -29.30 30.85
C ARG A 151 -25.05 -29.64 29.37
N LYS A 152 -26.29 -29.58 28.90
CA LYS A 152 -26.65 -29.76 27.46
C LYS A 152 -26.13 -28.64 26.55
N LYS A 153 -25.67 -27.54 27.12
CA LYS A 153 -25.03 -26.42 26.44
C LYS A 153 -23.53 -26.36 26.69
N ALA A 154 -22.99 -27.28 27.50
CA ALA A 154 -21.55 -27.31 27.79
C ALA A 154 -20.81 -28.15 26.76
N ILE A 155 -19.67 -27.64 26.29
CA ILE A 155 -18.79 -28.30 25.33
C ILE A 155 -17.38 -28.45 25.92
N ALA A 156 -16.70 -29.52 25.57
CA ALA A 156 -15.28 -29.67 25.85
C ALA A 156 -14.47 -28.55 25.16
N TRP A 157 -13.65 -27.84 25.89
CA TRP A 157 -12.96 -26.63 25.47
C TRP A 157 -11.48 -26.68 25.77
N GLN A 158 -10.66 -26.17 24.84
CA GLN A 158 -9.27 -25.88 25.09
C GLN A 158 -8.83 -24.69 24.24
N THR A 159 -8.11 -23.74 24.86
CA THR A 159 -7.44 -22.64 24.15
C THR A 159 -6.04 -23.12 23.73
N CYS A 160 -5.63 -22.79 22.51
CA CYS A 160 -4.33 -23.10 21.96
C CYS A 160 -3.64 -21.82 21.48
N THR A 161 -2.54 -21.43 22.14
CA THR A 161 -1.77 -20.21 21.85
C THR A 161 -0.29 -20.51 21.66
N PHE A 162 0.23 -21.53 22.35
CA PHE A 162 1.65 -21.86 22.38
C PHE A 162 1.92 -23.30 21.97
N ARG A 163 2.99 -23.52 21.24
CA ARG A 163 3.45 -24.87 20.90
C ARG A 163 4.21 -25.55 22.05
N ASN A 164 4.99 -24.77 22.80
CA ASN A 164 5.84 -25.26 23.88
C ASN A 164 6.33 -24.09 24.76
N GLN A 165 7.16 -24.39 25.77
CA GLN A 165 7.72 -23.37 26.69
C GLN A 165 8.47 -22.23 25.98
N ARG A 166 9.14 -22.48 24.85
CA ARG A 166 9.81 -21.42 24.09
C ARG A 166 8.80 -20.42 23.53
N HIS A 167 7.70 -20.89 22.97
CA HIS A 167 6.61 -20.05 22.46
C HIS A 167 5.92 -19.31 23.60
N MET A 168 5.76 -19.93 24.78
CA MET A 168 5.26 -19.23 25.96
C MET A 168 6.19 -18.09 26.38
N ASN A 169 7.51 -18.30 26.36
CA ASN A 169 8.46 -17.23 26.65
C ASN A 169 8.38 -16.10 25.59
N MET A 170 8.23 -16.44 24.29
CA MET A 170 8.01 -15.44 23.23
C MET A 170 6.74 -14.64 23.48
N HIS A 171 5.65 -15.30 23.86
CA HIS A 171 4.39 -14.66 24.25
C HIS A 171 4.60 -13.67 25.40
N GLN A 172 5.28 -14.07 26.47
CA GLN A 172 5.55 -13.18 27.59
C GLN A 172 6.32 -11.93 27.17
N LEU A 173 7.32 -12.08 26.29
CA LEU A 173 8.07 -10.96 25.73
C LEU A 173 7.17 -10.04 24.89
N LEU A 174 6.30 -10.60 24.03
CA LEU A 174 5.34 -9.85 23.25
C LEU A 174 4.34 -9.10 24.15
N ARG A 175 3.87 -9.72 25.23
CA ARG A 175 3.00 -9.06 26.24
C ARG A 175 3.72 -7.93 26.96
N CYS A 176 5.00 -8.10 27.28
CA CYS A 176 5.81 -7.02 27.86
C CYS A 176 5.96 -5.83 26.90
N ILE A 177 6.18 -6.11 25.62
CA ILE A 177 6.23 -5.06 24.58
C ILE A 177 4.87 -4.32 24.51
N GLU A 178 3.75 -5.04 24.55
CA GLU A 178 2.42 -4.44 24.52
C GLU A 178 2.13 -3.57 25.76
N GLN A 179 2.50 -4.07 26.96
CA GLN A 179 2.29 -3.37 28.22
C GLN A 179 3.39 -2.32 28.53
N ASN A 180 4.42 -2.24 27.67
CA ASN A 180 5.58 -1.39 27.88
C ASN A 180 6.21 -1.57 29.28
N CYS A 181 6.40 -2.83 29.71
CA CYS A 181 6.93 -3.18 31.02
C CYS A 181 8.14 -4.11 30.94
N LEU A 182 8.90 -4.16 32.03
CA LEU A 182 9.97 -5.13 32.20
C LEU A 182 9.40 -6.55 32.33
N LEU A 183 10.14 -7.57 31.89
CA LEU A 183 9.75 -8.98 32.02
C LEU A 183 9.42 -9.37 33.46
N THR A 184 10.15 -8.85 34.42
CA THR A 184 9.93 -9.08 35.89
C THR A 184 8.69 -8.40 36.44
N LYS A 185 8.03 -7.54 35.65
CA LYS A 185 6.82 -6.78 36.04
C LYS A 185 5.56 -7.25 35.33
N LEU A 186 5.68 -8.22 34.40
CA LEU A 186 4.53 -8.80 33.72
C LEU A 186 3.64 -9.54 34.73
N LYS A 187 2.38 -9.15 34.78
CA LYS A 187 1.41 -9.76 35.69
C LYS A 187 0.80 -11.02 35.09
N PRO A 188 0.39 -12.01 35.91
CA PRO A 188 -0.26 -13.22 35.43
C PRO A 188 -1.56 -12.95 34.63
N GLU A 189 -2.32 -11.92 35.03
CA GLU A 189 -3.54 -11.52 34.34
C GLU A 189 -3.35 -10.88 32.97
N ASP A 190 -2.13 -10.43 32.66
CA ASP A 190 -1.80 -9.76 31.36
C ASP A 190 -1.27 -10.74 30.30
N GLN A 191 -1.20 -12.02 30.60
CA GLN A 191 -0.68 -13.06 29.71
C GLN A 191 -1.63 -14.26 29.59
N GLY A 192 -1.40 -15.12 28.60
CA GLY A 192 -2.12 -16.39 28.45
C GLY A 192 -1.75 -17.39 29.54
N SER A 193 -2.63 -18.36 29.76
CA SER A 193 -2.39 -19.45 30.74
C SER A 193 -1.31 -20.40 30.25
N SER A 194 -0.54 -20.96 31.16
CA SER A 194 0.38 -22.05 30.84
C SER A 194 -0.32 -23.33 30.33
N SER A 195 -1.63 -23.45 30.54
CA SER A 195 -2.46 -24.52 29.97
C SER A 195 -2.88 -24.28 28.50
N ASP A 196 -2.64 -23.07 27.93
CA ASP A 196 -2.99 -22.76 26.56
C ASP A 196 -1.98 -23.32 25.52
N ILE A 197 -1.43 -24.50 25.85
CA ILE A 197 -0.47 -25.23 25.01
C ILE A 197 -1.25 -26.14 24.04
N PHE A 198 -0.76 -26.23 22.81
CA PHE A 198 -1.25 -27.22 21.85
C PHE A 198 -0.97 -28.64 22.36
N VAL A 199 -2.01 -29.47 22.37
CA VAL A 199 -1.95 -30.90 22.74
C VAL A 199 -2.33 -31.78 21.55
N SER A 200 -1.99 -33.07 21.59
CA SER A 200 -2.46 -34.01 20.57
C SER A 200 -3.95 -34.26 20.68
N ALA A 201 -4.56 -34.78 19.64
CA ALA A 201 -5.98 -35.17 19.66
C ALA A 201 -6.23 -36.24 20.73
N GLU A 202 -5.33 -37.24 20.84
CA GLU A 202 -5.42 -38.27 21.85
C GLU A 202 -5.39 -37.69 23.26
N GLU A 203 -4.47 -36.78 23.55
CA GLU A 203 -4.37 -36.09 24.85
C GLU A 203 -5.63 -35.28 25.13
N PHE A 204 -6.17 -34.54 24.13
CA PHE A 204 -7.40 -33.78 24.30
C PHE A 204 -8.58 -34.68 24.70
N TYR A 205 -8.81 -35.78 23.96
CA TYR A 205 -9.90 -36.69 24.27
C TYR A 205 -9.72 -37.39 25.62
N SER A 206 -8.47 -37.75 25.97
CA SER A 206 -8.17 -38.40 27.26
C SER A 206 -8.53 -37.56 28.47
N LYS A 207 -8.40 -36.21 28.36
CA LYS A 207 -8.75 -35.27 29.41
C LYS A 207 -10.24 -35.20 29.72
N PHE A 208 -11.12 -35.65 28.78
CA PHE A 208 -12.58 -35.62 28.92
C PHE A 208 -13.21 -37.01 29.02
N LEU A 209 -12.45 -38.05 29.29
CA LEU A 209 -12.99 -39.43 29.42
C LEU A 209 -14.11 -39.56 30.45
N ASN A 210 -14.03 -38.74 31.52
CA ASN A 210 -15.06 -38.71 32.59
C ASN A 210 -16.24 -37.78 32.27
N ALA A 211 -16.24 -37.11 31.14
CA ALA A 211 -17.31 -36.21 30.71
C ALA A 211 -17.61 -36.37 29.21
N PRO A 212 -17.94 -37.57 28.71
CA PRO A 212 -18.13 -37.88 27.30
C PRO A 212 -19.25 -37.04 26.67
N ASP A 213 -20.25 -36.67 27.42
CA ASP A 213 -21.35 -35.82 27.00
C ASP A 213 -20.92 -34.43 26.54
N LEU A 214 -19.83 -33.86 27.13
CA LEU A 214 -19.26 -32.63 26.66
C LEU A 214 -18.58 -32.79 25.27
N LEU A 215 -18.03 -33.96 24.98
CA LEU A 215 -17.47 -34.29 23.67
C LEU A 215 -18.58 -34.48 22.65
N ASP A 216 -19.72 -35.12 23.03
CA ASP A 216 -20.86 -35.25 22.15
C ASP A 216 -21.46 -33.90 21.78
N GLN A 217 -21.58 -32.97 22.76
CA GLN A 217 -22.05 -31.62 22.51
C GLN A 217 -21.04 -30.84 21.65
N LEU A 218 -19.74 -31.07 21.79
CA LEU A 218 -18.71 -30.49 20.93
C LEU A 218 -18.87 -30.94 19.47
N GLN A 219 -19.20 -32.21 19.22
CA GLN A 219 -19.47 -32.70 17.85
C GLN A 219 -20.68 -32.01 17.24
N ILE A 220 -21.76 -31.81 18.01
CA ILE A 220 -22.94 -31.05 17.54
C ILE A 220 -22.54 -29.60 17.23
N PHE A 221 -21.76 -28.95 18.10
CA PHE A 221 -21.27 -27.60 17.87
C PHE A 221 -20.43 -27.50 16.58
N ILE A 222 -19.54 -28.45 16.32
CA ILE A 222 -18.71 -28.50 15.09
C ILE A 222 -19.59 -28.60 13.85
N GLN A 223 -20.66 -29.43 13.88
CA GLN A 223 -21.58 -29.56 12.76
C GLN A 223 -22.27 -28.23 12.43
N HIS A 224 -22.58 -27.41 13.42
CA HIS A 224 -23.19 -26.11 13.22
C HIS A 224 -22.20 -25.05 12.71
N THR A 225 -20.95 -25.09 13.18
CA THR A 225 -19.96 -24.02 12.98
C THR A 225 -18.96 -24.29 11.84
N ARG A 226 -18.92 -25.51 11.28
CA ARG A 226 -18.04 -25.82 10.14
C ARG A 226 -18.35 -24.92 8.96
N TRP A 227 -17.33 -24.39 8.33
CA TRP A 227 -17.50 -23.50 7.18
C TRP A 227 -18.13 -24.19 5.97
N THR A 228 -19.06 -23.52 5.29
CA THR A 228 -19.84 -24.10 4.18
C THR A 228 -19.75 -23.33 2.87
N GLU A 229 -19.36 -22.03 2.90
CA GLU A 229 -19.43 -21.14 1.73
C GLU A 229 -18.07 -20.98 1.01
N PHE A 230 -17.40 -22.08 0.66
CA PHE A 230 -16.11 -22.04 -0.04
C PHE A 230 -16.18 -21.47 -1.45
N HIS A 231 -17.29 -21.66 -2.16
CA HIS A 231 -17.48 -21.21 -3.54
C HIS A 231 -17.47 -19.68 -3.67
N SER A 232 -17.75 -18.95 -2.60
CA SER A 232 -17.79 -17.49 -2.58
C SER A 232 -16.43 -16.83 -2.31
N LEU A 233 -15.36 -17.61 -2.10
CA LEU A 233 -14.04 -17.05 -1.72
C LEU A 233 -13.34 -16.29 -2.84
N THR A 234 -13.60 -16.66 -4.11
CA THR A 234 -12.88 -16.13 -5.28
C THR A 234 -13.76 -15.32 -6.23
N GLN A 235 -14.96 -14.95 -5.81
CA GLN A 235 -15.85 -14.13 -6.64
C GLN A 235 -15.38 -12.67 -6.65
N PRO A 236 -15.50 -11.95 -7.79
CA PRO A 236 -15.23 -10.51 -7.84
C PRO A 236 -16.09 -9.76 -6.82
N ARG A 237 -15.49 -8.79 -6.12
CA ARG A 237 -16.14 -8.03 -5.05
C ARG A 237 -16.08 -6.53 -5.23
N ASN A 238 -15.36 -6.03 -6.24
CA ASN A 238 -15.37 -4.62 -6.57
C ASN A 238 -16.74 -4.19 -7.07
N LEU A 239 -17.02 -2.89 -7.01
CA LEU A 239 -18.20 -2.29 -7.63
C LEU A 239 -18.21 -2.62 -9.14
N GLU A 240 -19.14 -3.48 -9.57
CA GLU A 240 -19.20 -4.00 -10.94
C GLU A 240 -19.90 -3.04 -11.89
N VAL A 241 -20.87 -2.25 -11.41
CA VAL A 241 -21.65 -1.32 -12.20
C VAL A 241 -21.55 0.07 -11.59
N PHE A 242 -21.11 1.03 -12.41
CA PHE A 242 -20.94 2.43 -11.99
C PHE A 242 -22.24 3.24 -12.15
N THR A 243 -23.00 3.01 -13.23
CA THR A 243 -24.29 3.65 -13.52
C THR A 243 -25.45 2.79 -13.01
N SER A 244 -26.40 2.41 -13.85
CA SER A 244 -27.50 1.51 -13.50
C SER A 244 -27.36 0.12 -14.15
N SER A 245 -26.48 -0.04 -15.15
CA SER A 245 -26.23 -1.30 -15.86
C SER A 245 -24.88 -1.30 -16.56
N GLU A 246 -24.31 -2.49 -16.83
CA GLU A 246 -23.09 -2.63 -17.63
C GLU A 246 -23.23 -2.00 -19.03
N ALA A 247 -24.42 -2.08 -19.62
CA ALA A 247 -24.68 -1.50 -20.95
C ALA A 247 -24.62 0.04 -20.93
N GLU A 248 -25.13 0.66 -19.87
CA GLU A 248 -25.01 2.12 -19.70
C GLU A 248 -23.57 2.53 -19.38
N ASP A 249 -22.85 1.74 -18.61
CA ASP A 249 -21.40 1.93 -18.35
C ASP A 249 -20.60 1.90 -19.66
N ALA A 250 -20.88 0.95 -20.56
CA ALA A 250 -20.23 0.84 -21.86
C ALA A 250 -20.52 2.07 -22.76
N LEU A 251 -21.78 2.51 -22.80
CA LEU A 251 -22.17 3.71 -23.55
C LEU A 251 -21.49 4.96 -22.99
N LEU A 252 -21.51 5.14 -21.68
CA LEU A 252 -20.88 6.28 -21.02
C LEU A 252 -19.36 6.30 -21.26
N LEU A 253 -18.67 5.17 -21.07
CA LEU A 253 -17.23 5.09 -21.29
C LEU A 253 -16.86 5.45 -22.74
N ARG A 254 -17.61 4.92 -23.69
CA ARG A 254 -17.43 5.22 -25.11
C ARG A 254 -17.65 6.71 -25.41
N GLN A 255 -18.73 7.29 -24.91
CA GLN A 255 -19.03 8.71 -25.09
C GLN A 255 -17.90 9.58 -24.56
N LEU A 256 -17.47 9.36 -23.30
CA LEU A 256 -16.39 10.12 -22.68
C LEU A 256 -15.06 9.99 -23.45
N ALA A 257 -14.76 8.79 -23.97
CA ALA A 257 -13.56 8.58 -24.77
C ALA A 257 -13.63 9.35 -26.11
N LEU A 258 -14.78 9.37 -26.79
CA LEU A 258 -14.97 10.14 -28.04
C LEU A 258 -14.88 11.66 -27.80
N GLU A 259 -15.48 12.17 -26.72
CA GLU A 259 -15.34 13.57 -26.30
C GLU A 259 -13.88 13.96 -26.02
N GLY A 260 -13.13 13.03 -25.45
CA GLY A 260 -11.71 13.19 -25.14
C GLY A 260 -10.82 13.33 -26.40
N ILE A 261 -11.23 12.82 -27.55
CA ILE A 261 -10.45 12.92 -28.80
C ILE A 261 -10.27 14.38 -29.21
N GLU A 262 -11.31 15.18 -29.16
CA GLU A 262 -11.24 16.60 -29.53
C GLU A 262 -10.25 17.35 -28.63
N TYR A 263 -10.34 17.15 -27.32
CA TYR A 263 -9.42 17.76 -26.33
C TYR A 263 -7.96 17.35 -26.55
N ARG A 264 -7.70 16.06 -26.82
CA ARG A 264 -6.34 15.50 -26.89
C ARG A 264 -5.69 15.67 -28.27
N TYR A 265 -6.46 15.50 -29.34
CA TYR A 265 -5.93 15.42 -30.72
C TYR A 265 -6.41 16.55 -31.61
N GLY A 266 -7.48 17.28 -31.24
CA GLY A 266 -8.08 18.29 -32.06
C GLY A 266 -8.46 17.73 -33.44
N ASN A 267 -8.05 18.39 -34.55
CA ASN A 267 -8.31 17.96 -35.91
C ASN A 267 -7.12 17.24 -36.58
N SER A 268 -6.37 16.41 -35.81
CA SER A 268 -5.19 15.69 -36.31
C SER A 268 -5.57 14.59 -37.32
N SER A 269 -4.79 14.45 -38.38
CA SER A 269 -4.95 13.38 -39.38
C SER A 269 -4.74 11.97 -38.79
N THR A 270 -4.02 11.85 -37.67
CA THR A 270 -3.77 10.57 -36.98
C THR A 270 -5.03 9.97 -36.36
N ILE A 271 -6.13 10.74 -36.23
CA ILE A 271 -7.37 10.28 -35.57
C ILE A 271 -7.95 9.05 -36.28
N GLN A 272 -8.13 9.13 -37.61
CA GLN A 272 -8.75 8.05 -38.38
C GLN A 272 -7.86 6.82 -38.53
N GLU A 273 -6.54 7.01 -38.67
CA GLU A 273 -5.60 5.94 -38.98
C GLU A 273 -5.13 5.19 -37.72
N MET A 274 -4.95 5.89 -36.61
CA MET A 274 -4.33 5.31 -35.41
C MET A 274 -5.23 5.37 -34.17
N VAL A 275 -5.90 6.50 -33.92
CA VAL A 275 -6.64 6.71 -32.65
C VAL A 275 -7.92 5.86 -32.62
N LEU A 276 -8.77 5.95 -33.64
CA LEU A 276 -10.04 5.23 -33.65
C LEU A 276 -9.88 3.69 -33.65
N PRO A 277 -9.02 3.09 -34.48
CA PRO A 277 -8.82 1.63 -34.44
C PRO A 277 -8.29 1.15 -33.09
N ARG A 278 -7.39 1.92 -32.47
CA ARG A 278 -6.85 1.61 -31.14
C ARG A 278 -7.93 1.74 -30.07
N LEU A 279 -8.76 2.78 -30.12
CA LEU A 279 -9.87 3.01 -29.20
C LEU A 279 -10.87 1.85 -29.22
N GLU A 280 -11.31 1.44 -30.41
CA GLU A 280 -12.26 0.32 -30.57
C GLU A 280 -11.69 -0.99 -29.99
N LYS A 281 -10.42 -1.25 -30.25
CA LYS A 281 -9.72 -2.43 -29.71
C LYS A 281 -9.68 -2.40 -28.17
N GLU A 282 -9.34 -1.25 -27.56
CA GLU A 282 -9.26 -1.13 -26.12
C GLU A 282 -10.64 -1.25 -25.45
N LEU A 283 -11.65 -0.57 -25.99
CA LEU A 283 -13.04 -0.66 -25.48
C LEU A 283 -13.56 -2.09 -25.49
N ALA A 284 -13.35 -2.83 -26.58
CA ALA A 284 -13.78 -4.22 -26.69
C ALA A 284 -13.12 -5.12 -25.62
N ILE A 285 -11.82 -4.94 -25.35
CA ILE A 285 -11.11 -5.71 -24.31
C ILE A 285 -11.57 -5.30 -22.91
N ILE A 286 -11.80 -4.01 -22.63
CA ILE A 286 -12.27 -3.51 -21.35
C ILE A 286 -13.66 -4.08 -21.04
N GLU A 287 -14.55 -4.12 -22.01
CA GLU A 287 -15.90 -4.69 -21.88
C GLU A 287 -15.84 -6.20 -21.68
N GLU A 288 -15.08 -6.94 -22.50
CA GLU A 288 -14.89 -8.40 -22.35
C GLU A 288 -14.37 -8.79 -20.97
N LYS A 289 -13.46 -7.97 -20.41
CA LYS A 289 -12.87 -8.21 -19.08
C LYS A 289 -13.71 -7.66 -17.93
N LYS A 290 -14.86 -7.02 -18.20
CA LYS A 290 -15.72 -6.40 -17.18
C LYS A 290 -15.04 -5.33 -16.35
N PHE A 291 -14.19 -4.51 -16.96
CA PHE A 291 -13.47 -3.43 -16.30
C PHE A 291 -14.07 -2.04 -16.53
N LEU A 292 -15.29 -1.95 -17.09
CA LEU A 292 -15.97 -0.70 -17.40
C LEU A 292 -16.08 0.21 -16.16
N SER A 293 -16.64 -0.31 -15.07
CA SER A 293 -16.78 0.43 -13.82
C SER A 293 -15.44 0.91 -13.25
N TYR A 294 -14.39 0.11 -13.42
CA TYR A 294 -13.04 0.44 -12.94
C TYR A 294 -12.49 1.71 -13.62
N PHE A 295 -12.68 1.84 -14.95
CA PHE A 295 -12.30 3.05 -15.68
C PHE A 295 -13.18 4.24 -15.29
N LEU A 296 -14.49 4.03 -15.16
CA LEU A 296 -15.45 5.09 -14.82
C LEU A 296 -15.24 5.63 -13.40
N ILE A 297 -14.90 4.78 -12.43
CA ILE A 297 -14.56 5.20 -11.06
C ILE A 297 -13.31 6.10 -11.08
N ASN A 298 -12.25 5.70 -11.80
CA ASN A 298 -11.04 6.51 -11.90
C ASN A 298 -11.30 7.83 -12.64
N TRP A 299 -12.15 7.83 -13.68
CA TRP A 299 -12.58 9.04 -14.35
C TRP A 299 -13.36 9.96 -13.41
N ASP A 300 -14.31 9.45 -12.62
CA ASP A 300 -15.12 10.20 -11.67
C ASP A 300 -14.22 10.91 -10.63
N ILE A 301 -13.25 10.18 -10.06
CA ILE A 301 -12.28 10.73 -9.10
C ILE A 301 -11.45 11.85 -9.73
N THR A 302 -10.93 11.65 -10.95
CA THR A 302 -10.14 12.67 -11.64
C THR A 302 -10.98 13.84 -12.14
N GLN A 303 -12.24 13.60 -12.49
CA GLN A 303 -13.20 14.65 -12.83
C GLN A 303 -13.50 15.54 -11.62
N TYR A 304 -13.70 14.95 -10.44
CA TYR A 304 -13.86 15.72 -9.21
C TYR A 304 -12.63 16.59 -8.94
N ALA A 305 -11.42 16.04 -9.07
CA ALA A 305 -10.17 16.79 -8.90
C ALA A 305 -10.09 17.98 -9.86
N ARG A 306 -10.41 17.78 -11.15
CA ARG A 306 -10.43 18.86 -12.15
C ARG A 306 -11.43 19.95 -11.80
N ASN A 307 -12.62 19.57 -11.36
CA ASN A 307 -13.67 20.53 -10.97
C ASN A 307 -13.28 21.39 -9.77
N LYS A 308 -12.39 20.86 -8.91
CA LYS A 308 -11.79 21.57 -7.76
C LYS A 308 -10.51 22.34 -8.12
N GLY A 309 -10.00 22.23 -9.34
CA GLY A 309 -8.72 22.83 -9.73
C GLY A 309 -7.50 22.09 -9.12
N TYR A 310 -7.66 20.83 -8.73
CA TYR A 310 -6.56 20.03 -8.17
C TYR A 310 -5.70 19.42 -9.27
N TYR A 311 -4.38 19.49 -9.09
CA TYR A 311 -3.43 18.84 -9.98
C TYR A 311 -3.23 17.37 -9.57
N TYR A 312 -3.10 16.50 -10.59
CA TYR A 312 -2.85 15.08 -10.42
C TYR A 312 -2.04 14.51 -11.57
N VAL A 313 -1.42 13.35 -11.34
CA VAL A 313 -0.70 12.57 -12.36
C VAL A 313 -1.14 11.12 -12.30
N GLY A 314 -1.79 10.67 -13.37
CA GLY A 314 -2.04 9.25 -13.59
C GLY A 314 -0.80 8.58 -14.16
N ARG A 315 -0.25 7.62 -13.44
CA ARG A 315 1.02 6.95 -13.77
C ARG A 315 0.92 5.43 -13.74
N GLY A 316 2.05 4.77 -13.85
CA GLY A 316 2.13 3.31 -13.80
C GLY A 316 1.70 2.65 -15.11
N SER A 317 1.05 1.48 -15.01
CA SER A 317 0.62 0.72 -16.19
C SER A 317 -0.55 1.37 -16.93
N GLY A 318 -1.37 2.18 -16.26
CA GLY A 318 -2.48 2.91 -16.87
C GLY A 318 -2.10 3.86 -18.00
N ALA A 319 -0.85 4.36 -17.98
CA ALA A 319 -0.30 5.18 -19.06
C ALA A 319 -0.21 4.47 -20.42
N ASN A 320 -0.40 3.14 -20.48
CA ASN A 320 -0.44 2.37 -21.74
C ASN A 320 -1.83 2.33 -22.38
N SER A 321 -2.86 2.91 -21.75
CA SER A 321 -4.23 2.91 -22.26
C SER A 321 -4.58 4.22 -22.95
N LEU A 322 -5.03 4.13 -24.19
CA LEU A 322 -5.60 5.25 -24.92
C LEU A 322 -6.91 5.73 -24.28
N VAL A 323 -7.75 4.80 -23.81
CA VAL A 323 -9.00 5.16 -23.10
C VAL A 323 -8.66 5.98 -21.86
N ALA A 324 -7.67 5.59 -21.04
CA ALA A 324 -7.28 6.37 -19.87
C ALA A 324 -6.74 7.78 -20.23
N PHE A 325 -6.02 7.90 -21.34
CA PHE A 325 -5.55 9.19 -21.87
C PHE A 325 -6.71 10.08 -22.33
N LEU A 326 -7.67 9.51 -23.05
CA LEU A 326 -8.85 10.25 -23.54
C LEU A 326 -9.77 10.68 -22.38
N LEU A 327 -9.95 9.84 -21.37
CA LEU A 327 -10.69 10.16 -20.15
C LEU A 327 -9.95 11.16 -19.24
N ARG A 328 -8.74 11.57 -19.59
CA ARG A 328 -7.89 12.46 -18.80
C ARG A 328 -7.50 11.88 -17.44
N ILE A 329 -7.46 10.55 -17.31
CA ILE A 329 -6.91 9.86 -16.13
C ILE A 329 -5.38 10.00 -16.13
N THR A 330 -4.75 9.97 -17.31
CA THR A 330 -3.30 10.20 -17.51
C THR A 330 -3.06 11.23 -18.59
N ASP A 331 -1.92 11.93 -18.54
CA ASP A 331 -1.49 12.89 -19.57
C ASP A 331 -0.42 12.30 -20.52
N VAL A 332 -0.20 10.99 -20.48
CA VAL A 332 0.71 10.27 -21.36
C VAL A 332 -0.03 9.77 -22.59
N ASP A 333 0.42 10.20 -23.77
CA ASP A 333 -0.12 9.73 -25.04
C ASP A 333 0.52 8.36 -25.42
N PRO A 334 -0.23 7.26 -25.36
CA PRO A 334 0.33 5.93 -25.65
C PRO A 334 0.61 5.72 -27.15
N ILE A 335 0.01 6.49 -28.05
CA ILE A 335 0.29 6.44 -29.48
C ILE A 335 1.64 7.10 -29.77
N GLU A 336 1.86 8.31 -29.27
CA GLU A 336 3.12 9.02 -29.44
C GLU A 336 4.32 8.24 -28.90
N LEU A 337 4.13 7.53 -27.80
CA LEU A 337 5.19 6.78 -27.11
C LEU A 337 5.31 5.32 -27.54
N ASP A 338 4.51 4.86 -28.50
CA ASP A 338 4.43 3.47 -28.93
C ASP A 338 4.31 2.50 -27.75
N LEU A 339 3.29 2.73 -26.91
CA LEU A 339 3.00 1.92 -25.74
C LEU A 339 1.94 0.86 -26.06
N TYR A 340 2.19 -0.37 -25.58
CA TYR A 340 1.27 -1.50 -25.81
C TYR A 340 0.21 -1.59 -24.72
N PHE A 341 -1.07 -1.66 -25.14
CA PHE A 341 -2.20 -1.84 -24.23
C PHE A 341 -2.14 -3.19 -23.50
N GLU A 342 -1.60 -4.22 -24.14
CA GLU A 342 -1.45 -5.56 -23.59
C GLU A 342 -0.58 -5.60 -22.32
N ARG A 343 0.29 -4.61 -22.11
CA ARG A 343 1.02 -4.45 -20.86
C ARG A 343 0.12 -4.01 -19.70
N PHE A 344 -0.94 -3.29 -20.00
CA PHE A 344 -1.94 -2.83 -19.04
C PHE A 344 -3.03 -3.88 -18.86
N ILE A 345 -3.73 -4.25 -19.94
CA ILE A 345 -4.76 -5.28 -19.96
C ILE A 345 -4.51 -6.23 -21.13
N ASN A 346 -4.50 -7.54 -20.87
CA ASN A 346 -4.44 -8.58 -21.89
C ASN A 346 -5.43 -9.71 -21.59
N LEU A 347 -5.65 -10.59 -22.55
CA LEU A 347 -6.64 -11.68 -22.45
C LEU A 347 -6.39 -12.69 -21.32
N TYR A 348 -5.12 -12.84 -20.89
CA TYR A 348 -4.74 -13.73 -19.79
C TYR A 348 -4.87 -13.08 -18.40
N ARG A 349 -5.09 -11.78 -18.33
CA ARG A 349 -5.23 -11.08 -17.06
C ARG A 349 -6.63 -11.22 -16.50
N GLN A 350 -6.75 -11.76 -15.29
CA GLN A 350 -8.04 -11.93 -14.60
C GLN A 350 -8.38 -10.72 -13.72
N ASN A 351 -7.39 -10.09 -13.14
CA ASN A 351 -7.56 -8.97 -12.22
C ASN A 351 -7.36 -7.63 -12.95
N PRO A 352 -8.10 -6.56 -12.58
CA PRO A 352 -7.85 -5.23 -13.13
C PRO A 352 -6.42 -4.81 -12.81
N PRO A 353 -5.80 -4.06 -13.70
CA PRO A 353 -4.48 -3.47 -13.44
C PRO A 353 -4.60 -2.27 -12.51
N ASP A 354 -3.51 -1.91 -11.82
CA ASP A 354 -3.51 -0.74 -10.96
C ASP A 354 -3.42 0.55 -11.80
N PHE A 355 -4.34 1.49 -11.56
CA PHE A 355 -4.12 2.91 -11.82
C PHE A 355 -3.49 3.53 -10.58
N ASP A 356 -2.31 4.10 -10.74
CA ASP A 356 -1.66 4.90 -9.72
C ASP A 356 -1.97 6.38 -10.01
N ILE A 357 -2.75 7.04 -9.16
CA ILE A 357 -3.07 8.45 -9.33
C ILE A 357 -2.45 9.23 -8.16
N ASP A 358 -1.43 10.03 -8.48
CA ASP A 358 -0.81 10.94 -7.53
C ASP A 358 -1.58 12.27 -7.49
N PHE A 359 -1.96 12.70 -6.31
CA PHE A 359 -2.53 14.02 -6.05
C PHE A 359 -1.55 14.90 -5.28
N SER A 360 -1.82 16.18 -5.19
CA SER A 360 -1.13 17.04 -4.25
C SER A 360 -1.30 16.51 -2.81
N TRP A 361 -0.25 16.56 -2.00
CA TRP A 361 -0.32 16.14 -0.60
C TRP A 361 -1.31 16.97 0.23
N THR A 362 -1.63 18.19 -0.22
CA THR A 362 -2.64 19.06 0.38
C THR A 362 -4.07 18.67 0.01
N ASP A 363 -4.28 18.04 -1.14
CA ASP A 363 -5.60 17.79 -1.71
C ASP A 363 -6.06 16.33 -1.56
N ARG A 364 -5.12 15.41 -1.32
CA ARG A 364 -5.40 13.96 -1.22
C ARG A 364 -6.46 13.63 -0.18
N GLU A 365 -6.51 14.34 0.93
CA GLU A 365 -7.48 14.07 1.99
C GLU A 365 -8.90 14.40 1.54
N ASP A 366 -9.11 15.52 0.85
CA ASP A 366 -10.40 15.90 0.26
C ASP A 366 -10.85 14.89 -0.82
N ILE A 367 -9.93 14.43 -1.67
CA ILE A 367 -10.19 13.34 -2.63
C ILE A 367 -10.63 12.06 -1.88
N THR A 368 -9.96 11.71 -0.80
CA THR A 368 -10.34 10.54 0.00
C THR A 368 -11.73 10.70 0.60
N GLN A 369 -12.03 11.87 1.18
CA GLN A 369 -13.37 12.19 1.70
C GLN A 369 -14.43 12.10 0.59
N TYR A 370 -14.14 12.65 -0.60
CA TYR A 370 -15.03 12.53 -1.76
C TYR A 370 -15.36 11.07 -2.07
N ILE A 371 -14.35 10.20 -2.17
CA ILE A 371 -14.54 8.76 -2.46
C ILE A 371 -15.45 8.10 -1.42
N PHE A 372 -15.22 8.38 -0.13
CA PHE A 372 -16.05 7.83 0.96
C PHE A 372 -17.49 8.35 0.97
N HIS A 373 -17.75 9.56 0.47
CA HIS A 373 -19.11 10.09 0.32
C HIS A 373 -19.80 9.63 -0.96
N ARG A 374 -19.02 9.42 -2.03
CA ARG A 374 -19.52 9.07 -3.36
C ARG A 374 -19.97 7.62 -3.49
N PHE A 375 -19.23 6.71 -2.85
CA PHE A 375 -19.47 5.27 -2.95
C PHE A 375 -19.93 4.69 -1.63
N PRO A 376 -20.87 3.71 -1.62
CA PRO A 376 -21.52 3.24 -0.37
C PRO A 376 -20.64 2.30 0.45
N HIS A 377 -19.75 1.53 -0.16
CA HIS A 377 -19.01 0.43 0.47
C HIS A 377 -17.51 0.62 0.32
N VAL A 378 -16.97 1.60 1.04
CA VAL A 378 -15.57 2.02 0.94
C VAL A 378 -14.81 1.75 2.25
N ALA A 379 -13.57 1.30 2.12
CA ALA A 379 -12.61 1.26 3.22
C ALA A 379 -11.19 1.52 2.70
N LEU A 380 -10.31 2.00 3.56
CA LEU A 380 -8.87 1.98 3.27
C LEU A 380 -8.35 0.55 3.38
N LEU A 381 -7.39 0.23 2.53
CA LEU A 381 -6.67 -1.04 2.60
C LEU A 381 -5.75 -1.06 3.82
N GLY A 382 -5.74 -2.19 4.54
CA GLY A 382 -4.83 -2.43 5.65
C GLY A 382 -3.43 -2.85 5.22
N ALA A 383 -2.52 -2.78 6.15
CA ALA A 383 -1.16 -3.31 6.03
C ALA A 383 -0.65 -3.75 7.40
N TYR A 384 0.42 -4.51 7.43
CA TYR A 384 1.08 -4.92 8.66
C TYR A 384 2.48 -4.36 8.72
N ASN A 385 2.80 -3.68 9.84
CA ASN A 385 4.18 -3.46 10.20
C ASN A 385 4.71 -4.73 10.86
N THR A 386 5.87 -5.21 10.42
CA THR A 386 6.54 -6.36 11.03
C THR A 386 7.74 -5.94 11.85
N PHE A 387 8.13 -6.77 12.82
CA PHE A 387 9.33 -6.54 13.60
C PHE A 387 10.57 -6.73 12.72
N GLN A 388 11.25 -5.64 12.39
CA GLN A 388 12.57 -5.66 11.76
C GLN A 388 13.68 -5.66 12.81
N TYR A 389 14.88 -6.13 12.45
CA TYR A 389 15.99 -6.33 13.38
C TYR A 389 16.19 -5.22 14.41
N LYS A 390 16.40 -3.98 13.97
CA LYS A 390 16.64 -2.85 14.89
C LYS A 390 15.45 -2.55 15.81
N ALA A 391 14.24 -2.73 15.28
CA ALA A 391 13.02 -2.49 16.05
C ALA A 391 12.83 -3.54 17.14
N ILE A 392 12.95 -4.83 16.80
CA ILE A 392 12.76 -5.90 17.79
C ILE A 392 13.87 -5.94 18.83
N VAL A 393 15.13 -5.68 18.44
CA VAL A 393 16.26 -5.57 19.39
C VAL A 393 16.00 -4.42 20.37
N ARG A 394 15.51 -3.28 19.91
CA ARG A 394 15.18 -2.13 20.76
C ARG A 394 14.05 -2.44 21.74
N GLU A 395 12.98 -3.04 21.26
CA GLU A 395 11.85 -3.39 22.13
C GLU A 395 12.24 -4.47 23.15
N LEU A 396 12.92 -5.52 22.74
CA LEU A 396 13.39 -6.56 23.67
C LEU A 396 14.44 -6.02 24.65
N GLY A 397 15.35 -5.15 24.21
CA GLY A 397 16.33 -4.50 25.09
C GLY A 397 15.65 -3.76 26.25
N LYS A 398 14.57 -3.02 25.97
CA LYS A 398 13.74 -2.36 26.99
C LYS A 398 13.10 -3.38 27.94
N VAL A 399 12.51 -4.45 27.40
CA VAL A 399 11.88 -5.52 28.19
C VAL A 399 12.86 -6.22 29.14
N PHE A 400 14.10 -6.44 28.70
CA PHE A 400 15.18 -6.99 29.53
C PHE A 400 15.86 -5.95 30.44
N GLY A 401 15.51 -4.66 30.31
CA GLY A 401 16.04 -3.57 31.13
C GLY A 401 17.46 -3.12 30.77
N LEU A 402 17.88 -3.31 29.52
CA LEU A 402 19.19 -2.84 29.07
C LEU A 402 19.23 -1.30 28.98
N PRO A 403 20.36 -0.68 29.32
CA PRO A 403 20.60 0.74 29.08
C PRO A 403 20.55 1.08 27.59
N LYS A 404 20.23 2.33 27.29
CA LYS A 404 20.09 2.81 25.92
C LYS A 404 21.33 2.57 25.06
N ASP A 405 22.53 2.82 25.61
CA ASP A 405 23.79 2.67 24.90
C ASP A 405 24.08 1.21 24.52
N GLU A 406 23.70 0.26 25.38
CA GLU A 406 23.80 -1.18 25.09
C GLU A 406 22.77 -1.59 24.01
N ILE A 407 21.56 -1.05 24.05
CA ILE A 407 20.54 -1.27 23.02
C ILE A 407 21.03 -0.74 21.67
N ASP A 408 21.56 0.48 21.64
CA ASP A 408 22.07 1.09 20.42
C ASP A 408 23.27 0.30 19.86
N PHE A 409 24.17 -0.17 20.71
CA PHE A 409 25.29 -1.07 20.35
C PHE A 409 24.78 -2.37 19.69
N LEU A 410 23.77 -3.03 20.26
CA LEU A 410 23.17 -4.23 19.66
C LEU A 410 22.46 -3.92 18.34
N CYS A 411 21.78 -2.77 18.21
CA CYS A 411 21.12 -2.33 16.99
C CYS A 411 22.09 -2.11 15.83
N ASP A 412 23.35 -1.72 16.09
CA ASP A 412 24.35 -1.51 15.05
C ASP A 412 24.88 -2.82 14.45
N GLY A 413 24.70 -3.94 15.12
CA GLY A 413 25.04 -5.28 14.63
C GLY A 413 26.55 -5.55 14.50
N LYS A 414 27.43 -4.64 14.97
CA LYS A 414 28.89 -4.74 14.88
C LYS A 414 29.50 -5.21 16.22
N PHE A 415 29.19 -6.40 16.64
CA PHE A 415 29.67 -6.95 17.91
C PHE A 415 30.22 -8.37 17.76
N ASN A 416 31.11 -8.77 18.69
CA ASN A 416 31.52 -10.16 18.81
C ASN A 416 30.58 -10.88 19.80
N PRO A 417 29.85 -11.93 19.37
CA PRO A 417 28.90 -12.65 20.25
C PRO A 417 29.54 -13.18 21.56
N ASN A 418 30.84 -13.48 21.55
CA ASN A 418 31.55 -13.99 22.72
C ASN A 418 31.75 -12.94 23.83
N ASN A 419 31.57 -11.66 23.52
CA ASN A 419 31.75 -10.56 24.47
C ASN A 419 30.40 -10.04 25.04
N LEU A 420 29.30 -10.71 24.71
CA LEU A 420 27.97 -10.30 25.14
C LEU A 420 27.60 -10.96 26.47
N ASP A 421 26.90 -10.23 27.32
CA ASP A 421 26.32 -10.77 28.53
C ASP A 421 25.08 -11.65 28.26
N LYS A 422 24.59 -12.30 29.32
CA LYS A 422 23.45 -13.21 29.22
C LYS A 422 22.16 -12.54 28.75
N ASN A 423 21.87 -11.28 29.16
CA ASN A 423 20.68 -10.56 28.78
C ASN A 423 20.77 -10.12 27.31
N GLN A 424 21.92 -9.62 26.87
CA GLN A 424 22.21 -9.27 25.49
C GLN A 424 22.06 -10.49 24.55
N LEU A 425 22.56 -11.65 24.94
CA LEU A 425 22.38 -12.91 24.22
C LEU A 425 20.89 -13.33 24.13
N HIS A 426 20.12 -13.15 25.22
CA HIS A 426 18.68 -13.43 25.20
C HIS A 426 17.95 -12.50 24.27
N VAL A 427 18.26 -11.20 24.27
CA VAL A 427 17.69 -10.22 23.33
C VAL A 427 17.91 -10.68 21.89
N LEU A 428 19.14 -11.01 21.52
CA LEU A 428 19.46 -11.45 20.15
C LEU A 428 18.78 -12.76 19.77
N LYS A 429 18.75 -13.73 20.68
CA LYS A 429 18.08 -15.03 20.48
C LYS A 429 16.60 -14.86 20.20
N TYR A 430 15.89 -14.06 21.01
CA TYR A 430 14.47 -13.86 20.80
C TYR A 430 14.18 -12.87 19.66
N ALA A 431 15.07 -11.91 19.38
CA ALA A 431 14.98 -11.07 18.21
C ALA A 431 14.98 -11.89 16.91
N SER A 432 15.83 -12.91 16.80
CA SER A 432 15.86 -13.79 15.62
C SER A 432 14.58 -14.65 15.47
N LEU A 433 13.91 -15.00 16.59
CA LEU A 433 12.67 -15.78 16.57
C LEU A 433 11.43 -14.92 16.27
N LEU A 434 11.47 -13.64 16.62
CA LEU A 434 10.36 -12.69 16.45
C LEU A 434 10.54 -11.78 15.22
N GLN A 435 11.65 -11.92 14.49
CA GLN A 435 11.85 -11.18 13.24
C GLN A 435 10.72 -11.49 12.26
N ASP A 436 10.27 -10.45 11.56
CA ASP A 436 9.19 -10.48 10.58
C ASP A 436 7.78 -10.82 11.14
N PHE A 437 7.64 -11.01 12.46
CA PHE A 437 6.31 -11.15 13.06
C PHE A 437 5.46 -9.90 12.87
N PRO A 438 4.17 -10.04 12.62
CA PRO A 438 3.23 -8.90 12.62
C PRO A 438 3.27 -8.19 13.98
N ASN A 439 3.50 -6.89 13.95
CA ASN A 439 3.62 -6.07 15.17
C ASN A 439 2.40 -5.16 15.38
N SER A 440 1.96 -4.50 14.31
CA SER A 440 0.82 -3.59 14.36
C SER A 440 0.11 -3.50 13.03
N LEU A 441 -1.19 -3.27 13.10
CA LEU A 441 -1.98 -2.85 11.95
C LEU A 441 -1.56 -1.44 11.52
N ALA A 442 -1.52 -1.22 10.22
CA ALA A 442 -1.21 0.05 9.59
C ALA A 442 -2.16 0.28 8.40
N ILE A 443 -2.15 1.49 7.87
CA ILE A 443 -2.85 1.83 6.64
C ILE A 443 -1.90 1.56 5.47
N HIS A 444 -2.38 0.92 4.42
CA HIS A 444 -1.65 0.89 3.14
C HIS A 444 -1.48 2.31 2.60
N SER A 445 -0.33 2.61 2.01
CA SER A 445 0.05 3.99 1.63
C SER A 445 -0.90 4.66 0.66
N ALA A 446 -1.60 3.88 -0.17
CA ALA A 446 -2.40 4.38 -1.29
C ALA A 446 -3.77 3.73 -1.43
N GLY A 447 -3.90 2.44 -1.10
CA GLY A 447 -5.03 1.61 -1.49
C GLY A 447 -6.35 2.00 -0.85
N ILE A 448 -7.35 2.22 -1.68
CA ILE A 448 -8.76 2.36 -1.29
C ILE A 448 -9.54 1.22 -1.93
N LEU A 449 -10.40 0.58 -1.17
CA LEU A 449 -11.29 -0.49 -1.62
C LEU A 449 -12.69 0.08 -1.84
N ILE A 450 -13.29 -0.22 -2.99
CA ILE A 450 -14.67 0.17 -3.35
C ILE A 450 -15.40 -1.11 -3.72
N ALA A 451 -16.26 -1.58 -2.84
CA ALA A 451 -16.90 -2.88 -2.95
C ALA A 451 -18.34 -2.78 -3.45
N ASN A 452 -18.82 -3.87 -4.04
CA ASN A 452 -20.19 -4.04 -4.48
C ASN A 452 -21.15 -4.32 -3.32
N GLU A 453 -20.63 -4.92 -2.24
CA GLU A 453 -21.36 -5.30 -1.03
C GLU A 453 -20.73 -4.64 0.22
N PRO A 454 -21.46 -4.63 1.38
CA PRO A 454 -20.89 -4.10 2.61
C PRO A 454 -19.52 -4.67 2.94
N ILE A 455 -18.56 -3.79 3.18
CA ILE A 455 -17.15 -4.16 3.44
C ILE A 455 -17.04 -5.16 4.63
N HIS A 456 -17.96 -5.09 5.59
CA HIS A 456 -17.99 -5.98 6.75
C HIS A 456 -18.29 -7.45 6.41
N ARG A 457 -18.75 -7.76 5.21
CA ARG A 457 -18.81 -9.15 4.72
C ARG A 457 -17.43 -9.74 4.43
N THR A 458 -16.43 -8.90 4.24
CA THR A 458 -15.05 -9.34 4.02
C THR A 458 -14.20 -9.32 5.31
N GLY A 459 -14.65 -8.64 6.35
CA GLY A 459 -13.97 -8.55 7.62
C GLY A 459 -14.20 -7.22 8.34
N ALA A 460 -13.70 -7.15 9.56
CA ALA A 460 -13.83 -5.96 10.38
C ALA A 460 -12.91 -4.83 9.93
N THR A 461 -13.27 -3.61 10.33
CA THR A 461 -12.47 -2.41 10.14
C THR A 461 -12.03 -1.83 11.48
N PHE A 462 -10.90 -1.13 11.47
CA PHE A 462 -10.47 -0.29 12.58
C PHE A 462 -10.39 1.17 12.12
N LEU A 463 -10.38 2.11 13.06
CA LEU A 463 -10.34 3.53 12.78
C LEU A 463 -8.99 4.12 13.20
N PRO A 464 -8.05 4.30 12.26
CA PRO A 464 -6.78 4.95 12.53
C PRO A 464 -6.95 6.46 12.76
N PRO A 465 -5.90 7.19 13.21
CA PRO A 465 -5.96 8.63 13.45
C PRO A 465 -6.43 9.49 12.27
N LYS A 466 -6.32 8.97 11.04
CA LYS A 466 -6.84 9.63 9.82
C LYS A 466 -8.37 9.67 9.74
N GLY A 467 -9.09 8.96 10.60
CA GLY A 467 -10.55 9.00 10.66
C GLY A 467 -11.29 8.23 9.58
N PHE A 468 -10.62 7.39 8.77
CA PHE A 468 -11.25 6.56 7.75
C PHE A 468 -11.25 5.08 8.13
N PRO A 469 -12.37 4.37 8.01
CA PRO A 469 -12.43 2.92 8.23
C PRO A 469 -11.40 2.19 7.38
N THR A 470 -10.60 1.32 8.03
CA THR A 470 -9.51 0.58 7.40
C THR A 470 -9.70 -0.91 7.66
N VAL A 471 -9.63 -1.77 6.63
CA VAL A 471 -9.77 -3.22 6.79
C VAL A 471 -8.58 -3.83 7.52
N GLN A 472 -8.80 -4.96 8.18
CA GLN A 472 -7.78 -5.67 8.96
C GLN A 472 -6.92 -6.66 8.12
N PHE A 473 -6.98 -6.61 6.81
CA PHE A 473 -6.19 -7.44 5.91
C PHE A 473 -5.38 -6.60 4.91
N ASP A 474 -4.36 -7.19 4.34
CA ASP A 474 -3.44 -6.54 3.40
C ASP A 474 -3.86 -6.72 1.92
N MET A 475 -3.06 -6.18 1.00
CA MET A 475 -3.35 -6.23 -0.43
C MET A 475 -3.30 -7.64 -1.00
N VAL A 476 -2.52 -8.57 -0.41
CA VAL A 476 -2.43 -9.95 -0.92
C VAL A 476 -3.75 -10.66 -0.67
N VAL A 477 -4.29 -10.52 0.53
CA VAL A 477 -5.61 -11.05 0.88
C VAL A 477 -6.70 -10.38 0.05
N ALA A 478 -6.64 -9.04 -0.12
CA ALA A 478 -7.62 -8.30 -0.92
C ALA A 478 -7.68 -8.83 -2.37
N GLU A 479 -6.53 -8.97 -3.03
CA GLU A 479 -6.44 -9.52 -4.39
C GLU A 479 -6.95 -10.98 -4.46
N ASP A 480 -6.59 -11.81 -3.50
CA ASP A 480 -6.98 -13.22 -3.44
C ASP A 480 -8.51 -13.41 -3.28
N ILE A 481 -9.22 -12.45 -2.68
CA ILE A 481 -10.69 -12.47 -2.54
C ILE A 481 -11.42 -11.69 -3.65
N GLY A 482 -10.71 -11.24 -4.68
CA GLY A 482 -11.29 -10.49 -5.80
C GLY A 482 -11.70 -9.05 -5.46
N LEU A 483 -11.06 -8.43 -4.47
CA LEU A 483 -11.27 -7.03 -4.08
C LEU A 483 -10.02 -6.22 -4.39
N HIS A 484 -10.01 -5.56 -5.54
CA HIS A 484 -8.86 -4.82 -6.05
C HIS A 484 -8.88 -3.37 -5.58
N LYS A 485 -7.71 -2.85 -5.27
CA LYS A 485 -7.52 -1.50 -4.76
C LYS A 485 -7.50 -0.44 -5.85
N PHE A 486 -7.89 0.77 -5.48
CA PHE A 486 -7.65 2.01 -6.22
C PHE A 486 -6.50 2.75 -5.52
N ASP A 487 -5.42 3.04 -6.24
CA ASP A 487 -4.24 3.65 -5.64
C ASP A 487 -4.30 5.18 -5.72
N ILE A 488 -4.69 5.78 -4.60
CA ILE A 488 -4.77 7.23 -4.40
C ILE A 488 -3.54 7.68 -3.60
N LEU A 489 -2.54 8.16 -4.32
CA LEU A 489 -1.25 8.55 -3.76
C LEU A 489 -1.17 10.07 -3.53
N SER A 490 -0.07 10.51 -2.96
CA SER A 490 0.21 11.93 -2.82
C SER A 490 1.69 12.24 -3.02
N GLN A 491 1.95 13.42 -3.57
CA GLN A 491 3.29 13.94 -3.72
C GLN A 491 3.35 15.46 -3.53
N ARG A 492 4.53 15.96 -3.18
CA ARG A 492 4.76 17.39 -2.95
C ARG A 492 4.97 18.18 -4.24
N GLY A 493 5.44 17.53 -5.30
CA GLY A 493 5.68 18.18 -6.59
C GLY A 493 4.44 18.85 -7.16
N LEU A 494 3.30 18.16 -7.11
CA LEU A 494 2.01 18.69 -7.58
C LEU A 494 1.53 19.90 -6.74
N ALA A 495 1.82 19.93 -5.44
CA ALA A 495 1.52 21.08 -4.61
C ALA A 495 2.32 22.32 -5.02
N LYS A 496 3.59 22.13 -5.41
CA LYS A 496 4.43 23.24 -5.95
C LYS A 496 3.85 23.81 -7.24
N ILE A 497 3.41 22.92 -8.15
CA ILE A 497 2.80 23.35 -9.42
C ILE A 497 1.50 24.09 -9.14
N LYS A 498 0.63 23.58 -8.28
CA LYS A 498 -0.63 24.20 -7.90
C LYS A 498 -0.41 25.60 -7.31
N GLU A 499 0.39 25.72 -6.25
CA GLU A 499 0.64 27.01 -5.62
C GLU A 499 1.31 28.00 -6.57
N ALA A 500 2.26 27.54 -7.38
CA ALA A 500 2.90 28.43 -8.36
C ALA A 500 1.90 28.95 -9.39
N THR A 501 0.97 28.12 -9.89
CA THR A 501 -0.08 28.58 -10.81
C THR A 501 -1.08 29.54 -10.15
N GLU A 502 -1.39 29.33 -8.86
CA GLU A 502 -2.21 30.25 -8.06
C GLU A 502 -1.51 31.60 -7.89
N LEU A 503 -0.20 31.60 -7.59
CA LEU A 503 0.60 32.82 -7.49
C LEU A 503 0.69 33.56 -8.84
N VAL A 504 0.83 32.84 -9.96
CA VAL A 504 0.82 33.43 -11.31
C VAL A 504 -0.55 34.08 -11.60
N LEU A 505 -1.64 33.43 -11.27
CA LEU A 505 -2.97 34.00 -11.42
C LEU A 505 -3.14 35.27 -10.57
N GLN A 506 -2.70 35.25 -9.31
CA GLN A 506 -2.80 36.37 -8.38
C GLN A 506 -1.96 37.58 -8.81
N GLN A 507 -0.72 37.35 -9.27
CA GLN A 507 0.21 38.45 -9.58
C GLN A 507 0.09 38.97 -11.02
N HIS A 508 -0.23 38.07 -11.97
CA HIS A 508 -0.23 38.39 -13.40
C HIS A 508 -1.61 38.32 -14.06
N GLY A 509 -2.64 37.82 -13.37
CA GLY A 509 -3.98 37.61 -13.93
C GLY A 509 -4.05 36.54 -15.01
N ILE A 510 -3.06 35.64 -15.08
CA ILE A 510 -2.92 34.60 -16.11
C ILE A 510 -3.35 33.25 -15.53
N ALA A 511 -4.38 32.65 -16.12
CA ALA A 511 -4.78 31.27 -15.82
C ALA A 511 -4.00 30.30 -16.72
N LEU A 512 -3.25 29.39 -16.13
CA LEU A 512 -2.44 28.40 -16.86
C LEU A 512 -3.12 27.03 -16.86
N ASP A 513 -3.24 26.37 -18.03
CA ASP A 513 -3.59 24.94 -18.15
C ASP A 513 -2.32 24.13 -18.45
N LEU A 514 -1.69 23.63 -17.43
CA LEU A 514 -0.46 22.82 -17.55
C LEU A 514 -0.70 21.35 -17.90
N HIS A 515 -1.96 20.91 -18.04
CA HIS A 515 -2.26 19.54 -18.52
C HIS A 515 -2.08 19.41 -20.04
N GLN A 516 -2.06 20.53 -20.76
CA GLN A 516 -1.83 20.55 -22.20
C GLN A 516 -0.35 20.65 -22.55
N ILE A 517 0.42 19.63 -22.15
CA ILE A 517 1.89 19.58 -22.34
C ILE A 517 2.35 19.83 -23.78
N ARG A 518 1.51 19.54 -24.77
CA ARG A 518 1.82 19.74 -26.20
C ARG A 518 2.18 21.19 -26.53
N GLU A 519 1.59 22.15 -25.82
CA GLU A 519 1.80 23.57 -26.03
C GLU A 519 3.23 24.01 -25.70
N PHE A 520 3.84 23.39 -24.70
CA PHE A 520 5.18 23.78 -24.22
C PHE A 520 6.25 22.68 -24.31
N LYS A 521 5.92 21.49 -24.80
CA LYS A 521 6.83 20.35 -24.94
C LYS A 521 8.05 20.64 -25.81
N ASN A 522 7.92 21.57 -26.76
CA ASN A 522 8.99 21.98 -27.67
C ASN A 522 9.52 23.38 -27.38
N ASP A 523 9.18 23.94 -26.23
CA ASP A 523 9.56 25.29 -25.83
C ASP A 523 11.07 25.48 -25.74
N PRO A 524 11.68 26.52 -26.35
CA PRO A 524 13.12 26.72 -26.39
C PRO A 524 13.72 27.04 -25.02
N ASN A 525 12.99 27.70 -24.11
CA ASN A 525 13.48 28.02 -22.77
C ASN A 525 13.54 26.78 -21.90
N ILE A 526 12.55 25.88 -22.01
CA ILE A 526 12.57 24.57 -21.36
C ILE A 526 13.75 23.72 -21.87
N LYS A 527 13.97 23.68 -23.19
CA LYS A 527 15.13 23.01 -23.79
C LYS A 527 16.45 23.55 -23.27
N ALA A 528 16.57 24.86 -23.14
CA ALA A 528 17.79 25.49 -22.58
C ALA A 528 18.03 25.09 -21.11
N LEU A 529 16.98 25.03 -20.28
CA LEU A 529 17.09 24.57 -18.89
C LEU A 529 17.49 23.10 -18.79
N LEU A 530 16.94 22.23 -19.66
CA LEU A 530 17.30 20.82 -19.72
C LEU A 530 18.78 20.62 -20.13
N MET A 531 19.22 21.23 -21.21
CA MET A 531 20.59 21.13 -21.74
C MET A 531 21.64 21.66 -20.77
N SER A 532 21.33 22.78 -20.09
CA SER A 532 22.22 23.35 -19.07
C SER A 532 22.08 22.69 -17.70
N ALA A 533 21.13 21.75 -17.54
CA ALA A 533 20.79 21.08 -16.30
C ALA A 533 20.49 22.06 -15.12
N GLN A 534 19.90 23.23 -15.44
CA GLN A 534 19.44 24.23 -14.45
C GLN A 534 18.08 23.84 -13.89
N ALA A 535 17.99 22.66 -13.30
CA ALA A 535 16.75 22.01 -12.89
C ALA A 535 16.52 21.99 -11.36
N ILE A 536 17.25 22.80 -10.58
CA ILE A 536 17.04 22.89 -9.11
C ILE A 536 15.60 23.35 -8.84
N GLY A 537 14.92 22.64 -7.93
CA GLY A 537 13.50 22.84 -7.59
C GLY A 537 12.54 22.05 -8.48
N CYS A 538 12.95 21.64 -9.70
CA CYS A 538 12.07 20.92 -10.63
C CYS A 538 11.93 19.45 -10.24
N PHE A 539 10.69 19.01 -10.21
CA PHE A 539 10.35 17.65 -9.84
C PHE A 539 11.14 16.62 -10.66
N TYR A 540 11.63 15.57 -9.98
CA TYR A 540 12.30 14.41 -10.54
C TYR A 540 13.67 14.64 -11.19
N VAL A 541 13.98 15.85 -11.70
CA VAL A 541 15.18 16.15 -12.50
C VAL A 541 16.26 16.92 -11.73
N GLU A 542 16.00 17.35 -10.51
CA GLU A 542 16.90 18.21 -9.74
C GLU A 542 18.08 17.50 -9.07
N SER A 543 18.06 16.16 -8.91
CA SER A 543 19.13 15.45 -8.21
C SER A 543 20.48 15.60 -8.91
N PRO A 544 21.63 15.62 -8.17
CA PRO A 544 22.97 15.76 -8.78
C PRO A 544 23.25 14.71 -9.85
N ALA A 545 22.84 13.45 -9.61
CA ALA A 545 23.02 12.37 -10.56
C ALA A 545 22.22 12.60 -11.84
N MET A 546 20.96 13.04 -11.73
CA MET A 546 20.12 13.31 -12.90
C MET A 546 20.63 14.53 -13.67
N ARG A 547 20.99 15.60 -12.99
CA ARG A 547 21.58 16.80 -13.60
C ARG A 547 22.88 16.48 -14.36
N MET A 548 23.78 15.68 -13.75
CA MET A 548 25.00 15.22 -14.42
C MET A 548 24.68 14.38 -15.68
N LEU A 549 23.67 13.51 -15.62
CA LEU A 549 23.28 12.68 -16.76
C LEU A 549 22.66 13.52 -17.87
N MET A 550 21.76 14.47 -17.53
CA MET A 550 21.20 15.40 -18.52
C MET A 550 22.29 16.19 -19.26
N THR A 551 23.30 16.70 -18.54
CA THR A 551 24.46 17.38 -19.15
C THR A 551 25.24 16.42 -20.08
N LYS A 552 25.48 15.16 -19.66
CA LYS A 552 26.19 14.19 -20.50
C LYS A 552 25.41 13.81 -21.77
N LEU A 553 24.09 13.72 -21.69
CA LEU A 553 23.23 13.35 -22.81
C LEU A 553 22.80 14.56 -23.63
N GLN A 554 23.04 15.80 -23.17
CA GLN A 554 22.51 17.03 -23.78
C GLN A 554 20.99 16.90 -24.05
N VAL A 555 20.25 16.50 -22.99
CA VAL A 555 18.79 16.29 -23.09
C VAL A 555 18.09 17.58 -23.50
N ASP A 556 17.37 17.55 -24.62
CA ASP A 556 16.65 18.69 -25.20
C ASP A 556 15.20 18.38 -25.58
N THR A 557 14.77 17.14 -25.37
CA THR A 557 13.43 16.65 -25.75
C THR A 557 12.75 15.92 -24.62
N TYR A 558 11.41 15.82 -24.71
CA TYR A 558 10.60 15.03 -23.80
C TYR A 558 11.02 13.55 -23.79
N LEU A 559 11.18 12.94 -24.98
CA LEU A 559 11.64 11.53 -25.10
C LEU A 559 13.05 11.33 -24.55
N GLY A 560 13.94 12.31 -24.77
CA GLY A 560 15.27 12.30 -24.18
C GLY A 560 15.24 12.32 -22.65
N LEU A 561 14.31 13.07 -22.06
CA LEU A 561 14.12 13.08 -20.61
C LEU A 561 13.54 11.77 -20.10
N VAL A 562 12.56 11.17 -20.78
CA VAL A 562 12.01 9.86 -20.46
C VAL A 562 13.10 8.79 -20.45
N ALA A 563 13.97 8.78 -21.47
CA ALA A 563 15.10 7.86 -21.53
C ALA A 563 16.14 8.12 -20.42
N ALA A 564 16.56 9.36 -20.21
CA ALA A 564 17.52 9.72 -19.15
C ALA A 564 17.05 9.29 -17.78
N SER A 565 15.77 9.55 -17.45
CA SER A 565 15.17 9.19 -16.18
C SER A 565 15.03 7.68 -15.95
N SER A 566 15.02 6.89 -17.02
CA SER A 566 14.92 5.44 -16.96
C SER A 566 16.30 4.76 -16.86
N VAL A 567 17.30 5.25 -17.60
CA VAL A 567 18.65 4.65 -17.57
C VAL A 567 19.41 4.89 -16.27
N ILE A 568 19.07 5.95 -15.51
CA ILE A 568 19.73 6.27 -14.23
C ILE A 568 19.33 5.30 -13.10
N ARG A 569 18.30 4.51 -13.28
CA ARG A 569 17.79 3.60 -12.23
C ARG A 569 18.81 2.51 -11.88
N PRO A 570 18.86 2.06 -10.61
CA PRO A 570 19.91 1.17 -10.09
C PRO A 570 20.13 -0.09 -10.95
N GLY A 571 19.08 -0.73 -11.43
CA GLY A 571 19.17 -1.94 -12.23
C GLY A 571 19.80 -1.73 -13.61
N VAL A 572 19.36 -0.72 -14.34
CA VAL A 572 19.91 -0.38 -15.66
C VAL A 572 21.35 0.13 -15.52
N SER A 573 21.63 0.91 -14.48
CA SER A 573 22.98 1.45 -14.26
C SER A 573 23.97 0.36 -13.83
N SER A 574 23.56 -0.62 -13.04
CA SER A 574 24.42 -1.73 -12.58
C SER A 574 24.67 -2.80 -13.65
N SER A 575 23.76 -2.98 -14.61
CA SER A 575 23.91 -3.93 -15.72
C SER A 575 24.91 -3.49 -16.81
N GLY A 576 25.39 -2.24 -16.75
CA GLY A 576 26.25 -1.65 -17.79
C GLY A 576 25.47 -1.01 -18.95
N MET A 577 24.17 -1.19 -19.04
CA MET A 577 23.32 -0.67 -20.13
C MET A 577 23.28 0.87 -20.17
N MET A 578 23.36 1.54 -19.01
CA MET A 578 23.47 3.00 -18.96
C MET A 578 24.74 3.49 -19.67
N LYS A 579 25.86 2.80 -19.49
CA LYS A 579 27.12 3.14 -20.15
C LYS A 579 27.01 2.95 -21.68
N GLU A 580 26.41 1.84 -22.12
CA GLU A 580 26.18 1.56 -23.55
C GLU A 580 25.25 2.60 -24.17
N TYR A 581 24.15 2.94 -23.48
CA TYR A 581 23.22 3.98 -23.94
C TYR A 581 23.93 5.33 -24.13
N ILE A 582 24.69 5.81 -23.12
CA ILE A 582 25.43 7.07 -23.21
C ILE A 582 26.44 7.03 -24.35
N LEU A 583 27.16 5.91 -24.52
CA LEU A 583 28.17 5.75 -25.55
C LEU A 583 27.56 5.83 -26.95
N ARG A 584 26.47 5.08 -27.20
CA ARG A 584 25.77 5.06 -28.49
C ARG A 584 25.02 6.35 -28.79
N HIS A 585 24.54 7.04 -27.75
CA HIS A 585 23.92 8.37 -27.87
C HIS A 585 24.95 9.39 -28.34
N ARG A 586 26.11 9.45 -27.68
CA ARG A 586 27.15 10.46 -27.93
C ARG A 586 28.00 10.17 -29.19
N ASN A 587 28.16 8.91 -29.54
CA ASN A 587 28.97 8.49 -30.67
C ASN A 587 28.16 7.55 -31.59
N PRO A 588 27.60 8.09 -32.70
CA PRO A 588 26.81 7.31 -33.65
C PRO A 588 27.54 6.09 -34.22
N GLU A 589 28.88 6.15 -34.38
CA GLU A 589 29.65 5.02 -34.86
C GLU A 589 29.58 3.78 -33.96
N MET A 590 29.42 3.99 -32.65
CA MET A 590 29.29 2.90 -31.68
C MET A 590 27.95 2.16 -31.78
N ARG A 591 26.97 2.71 -32.49
CA ARG A 591 25.68 2.04 -32.76
C ARG A 591 25.86 0.81 -33.63
N LYS A 592 26.94 0.74 -34.43
CA LYS A 592 27.30 -0.43 -35.25
C LYS A 592 27.60 -1.69 -34.39
N ASN A 593 27.88 -1.52 -33.10
CA ASN A 593 28.11 -2.63 -32.17
C ASN A 593 26.80 -3.26 -31.64
N ALA A 594 25.63 -2.66 -31.93
CA ALA A 594 24.34 -3.23 -31.54
C ALA A 594 23.90 -4.29 -32.56
N HIS A 595 23.17 -5.30 -32.11
CA HIS A 595 22.53 -6.24 -32.99
C HIS A 595 21.59 -5.51 -33.98
N PRO A 596 21.67 -5.74 -35.31
CA PRO A 596 20.90 -4.98 -36.29
C PRO A 596 19.40 -4.97 -36.04
N GLN A 597 18.80 -6.13 -35.72
CA GLN A 597 17.38 -6.23 -35.42
C GLN A 597 17.00 -5.46 -34.14
N LEU A 598 17.89 -5.40 -33.11
CA LEU A 598 17.62 -4.61 -31.93
C LEU A 598 17.63 -3.10 -32.21
N LEU A 599 18.45 -2.64 -33.17
CA LEU A 599 18.42 -1.24 -33.62
C LEU A 599 17.10 -0.89 -34.32
N GLU A 600 16.54 -1.83 -35.11
CA GLU A 600 15.25 -1.66 -35.77
C GLU A 600 14.08 -1.69 -34.77
N ILE A 601 14.14 -2.59 -33.78
CA ILE A 601 13.09 -2.74 -32.75
C ILE A 601 13.09 -1.56 -31.77
N MET A 602 14.28 -1.04 -31.43
CA MET A 602 14.48 0.01 -30.42
C MET A 602 15.33 1.16 -30.95
N PRO A 603 14.89 1.89 -32.00
CA PRO A 603 15.67 2.97 -32.60
C PRO A 603 15.91 4.14 -31.64
N GLU A 604 14.93 4.44 -30.76
CA GLU A 604 14.99 5.52 -29.77
C GLU A 604 16.10 5.33 -28.72
N THR A 605 16.42 4.08 -28.41
CA THR A 605 17.42 3.72 -27.39
C THR A 605 18.67 3.07 -28.00
N TYR A 606 18.84 3.19 -29.32
CA TYR A 606 20.04 2.69 -30.06
C TYR A 606 20.25 1.20 -29.84
N GLY A 607 19.18 0.41 -29.81
CA GLY A 607 19.23 -1.02 -29.58
C GLY A 607 19.59 -1.42 -28.14
N VAL A 608 19.50 -0.50 -27.17
CA VAL A 608 19.69 -0.78 -25.75
C VAL A 608 18.32 -0.94 -25.09
N MET A 609 18.07 -2.04 -24.41
CA MET A 609 16.86 -2.20 -23.60
C MET A 609 16.91 -1.25 -22.39
N VAL A 610 15.96 -0.34 -22.30
CA VAL A 610 15.83 0.67 -21.24
C VAL A 610 14.54 0.52 -20.46
N TYR A 611 13.49 0.03 -21.11
CA TYR A 611 12.14 -0.05 -20.56
C TYR A 611 11.65 -1.50 -20.44
N GLN A 612 10.67 -1.72 -19.58
CA GLN A 612 9.96 -3.02 -19.54
C GLN A 612 9.26 -3.31 -20.88
N GLU A 613 8.79 -2.30 -21.56
CA GLU A 613 8.20 -2.39 -22.88
C GLU A 613 9.20 -2.89 -23.92
N ASP A 614 10.49 -2.59 -23.78
CA ASP A 614 11.54 -3.10 -24.68
C ASP A 614 11.67 -4.61 -24.58
N VAL A 615 11.52 -5.19 -23.38
CA VAL A 615 11.48 -6.66 -23.23
C VAL A 615 10.31 -7.25 -24.00
N ILE A 616 9.12 -6.62 -23.97
CA ILE A 616 7.95 -7.06 -24.74
C ILE A 616 8.22 -6.93 -26.23
N LYS A 617 8.78 -5.79 -26.70
CA LYS A 617 9.14 -5.58 -28.11
C LYS A 617 10.12 -6.64 -28.63
N VAL A 618 11.18 -6.88 -27.88
CA VAL A 618 12.20 -7.88 -28.27
C VAL A 618 11.62 -9.30 -28.22
N ALA A 619 10.85 -9.64 -27.21
CA ALA A 619 10.20 -10.95 -27.13
C ALA A 619 9.20 -11.17 -28.27
N HIS A 620 8.46 -10.14 -28.68
CA HIS A 620 7.51 -10.21 -29.80
C HIS A 620 8.20 -10.20 -31.16
N HIS A 621 8.97 -9.16 -31.46
CA HIS A 621 9.52 -8.97 -32.80
C HIS A 621 10.70 -9.89 -33.08
N PHE A 622 11.65 -10.03 -32.18
CA PHE A 622 12.82 -10.94 -32.33
C PHE A 622 12.43 -12.36 -31.96
N GLY A 623 11.87 -12.58 -30.78
CA GLY A 623 11.51 -13.90 -30.24
C GLY A 623 10.26 -14.53 -30.85
N GLY A 624 9.43 -13.78 -31.61
CA GLY A 624 8.24 -14.31 -32.28
C GLY A 624 7.11 -14.73 -31.34
N LEU A 625 7.10 -14.24 -30.12
CA LEU A 625 6.00 -14.46 -29.17
C LEU A 625 4.81 -13.54 -29.47
N SER A 626 3.61 -13.97 -29.12
CA SER A 626 2.47 -13.04 -29.05
C SER A 626 2.73 -11.97 -27.99
N LEU A 627 2.07 -10.81 -28.09
CA LEU A 627 2.22 -9.73 -27.10
C LEU A 627 1.83 -10.19 -25.68
N ALA A 628 0.87 -11.09 -25.58
CA ALA A 628 0.42 -11.66 -24.32
C ALA A 628 1.48 -12.59 -23.70
N GLU A 629 2.09 -13.48 -24.46
CA GLU A 629 3.21 -14.34 -24.02
C GLU A 629 4.45 -13.50 -23.65
N ALA A 630 4.74 -12.45 -24.41
CA ALA A 630 5.80 -11.51 -24.12
C ALA A 630 5.57 -10.78 -22.76
N ASP A 631 4.33 -10.45 -22.42
CA ASP A 631 4.01 -9.89 -21.09
C ASP A 631 4.13 -10.93 -19.97
N VAL A 632 3.75 -12.20 -20.19
CA VAL A 632 4.00 -13.31 -19.25
C VAL A 632 5.51 -13.42 -18.96
N LEU A 633 6.34 -13.40 -20.02
CA LEU A 633 7.80 -13.44 -19.91
C LEU A 633 8.32 -12.26 -19.07
N ARG A 634 7.90 -11.04 -19.37
CA ARG A 634 8.26 -9.84 -18.61
C ARG A 634 7.88 -9.93 -17.12
N ARG A 635 6.66 -10.40 -16.81
CA ARG A 635 6.18 -10.56 -15.41
C ARG A 635 6.95 -11.63 -14.66
N GLY A 636 7.23 -12.77 -15.30
CA GLY A 636 7.98 -13.89 -14.73
C GLY A 636 9.37 -13.49 -14.26
N MET A 637 10.00 -12.56 -14.97
CA MET A 637 11.33 -12.05 -14.64
C MET A 637 11.33 -11.13 -13.40
N SER A 638 10.22 -10.56 -13.00
CA SER A 638 10.15 -9.66 -11.84
C SER A 638 10.22 -10.36 -10.47
N GLY A 639 10.33 -11.70 -10.44
CA GLY A 639 10.39 -12.52 -9.21
C GLY A 639 9.09 -12.55 -8.39
N LYS A 640 8.05 -11.80 -8.80
CA LYS A 640 6.75 -11.72 -8.12
C LYS A 640 5.67 -12.57 -8.78
N PHE A 641 5.98 -13.15 -9.92
CA PHE A 641 5.03 -13.91 -10.73
C PHE A 641 4.86 -15.33 -10.21
N ARG A 642 3.60 -15.74 -9.97
CA ARG A 642 3.27 -17.07 -9.43
C ARG A 642 3.17 -18.17 -10.50
N GLY A 643 3.15 -17.82 -11.79
CA GLY A 643 3.00 -18.73 -12.93
C GLY A 643 4.34 -19.25 -13.50
N ARG A 644 5.10 -20.05 -12.74
CA ARG A 644 6.41 -20.55 -13.16
C ARG A 644 6.35 -21.41 -14.43
N GLU A 645 5.31 -22.22 -14.59
CA GLU A 645 5.11 -23.05 -15.76
C GLU A 645 4.86 -22.23 -17.04
N GLU A 646 4.02 -21.18 -16.94
CA GLU A 646 3.75 -20.28 -18.04
C GLU A 646 5.02 -19.52 -18.48
N PHE A 647 5.85 -19.12 -17.51
CA PHE A 647 7.14 -18.47 -17.80
C PHE A 647 8.09 -19.40 -18.54
N GLU A 648 8.26 -20.64 -18.08
CA GLU A 648 9.15 -21.63 -18.73
C GLU A 648 8.64 -21.99 -20.15
N HIS A 649 7.33 -22.03 -20.34
CA HIS A 649 6.73 -22.22 -21.65
C HIS A 649 7.06 -21.05 -22.58
N ALA A 650 6.85 -19.81 -22.15
CA ALA A 650 7.16 -18.60 -22.90
C ALA A 650 8.67 -18.50 -23.24
N LYS A 651 9.54 -18.86 -22.28
CA LYS A 651 10.99 -18.95 -22.49
C LYS A 651 11.35 -19.94 -23.60
N SER A 652 10.80 -21.15 -23.53
CA SER A 652 11.04 -22.21 -24.51
C SER A 652 10.56 -21.78 -25.91
N ALA A 653 9.38 -21.18 -25.99
CA ALA A 653 8.83 -20.65 -27.23
C ALA A 653 9.70 -19.52 -27.81
N PHE A 654 10.25 -18.63 -26.97
CA PHE A 654 11.17 -17.58 -27.40
C PHE A 654 12.40 -18.17 -28.17
N PHE A 655 13.06 -19.15 -27.56
CA PHE A 655 14.24 -19.79 -28.20
C PHE A 655 13.85 -20.50 -29.50
N GLN A 656 12.78 -21.29 -29.50
CA GLN A 656 12.33 -22.04 -30.68
C GLN A 656 11.94 -21.10 -31.81
N ASN A 657 11.13 -20.11 -31.57
CA ASN A 657 10.63 -19.20 -32.59
C ASN A 657 11.74 -18.31 -33.14
N ALA A 658 12.66 -17.80 -32.27
CA ALA A 658 13.77 -16.98 -32.72
C ALA A 658 14.72 -17.75 -33.66
N ILE A 659 15.03 -19.02 -33.35
CA ILE A 659 15.83 -19.89 -34.22
C ILE A 659 15.08 -20.20 -35.52
N GLN A 660 13.79 -20.48 -35.49
CA GLN A 660 12.97 -20.70 -36.70
C GLN A 660 12.95 -19.48 -37.62
N LYS A 661 13.03 -18.27 -37.06
CA LYS A 661 13.19 -17.03 -37.85
C LYS A 661 14.56 -16.85 -38.47
N GLY A 662 15.48 -17.78 -38.29
CA GLY A 662 16.80 -17.78 -38.89
C GLY A 662 17.92 -17.08 -38.10
N ASN A 663 17.62 -16.73 -36.81
CA ASN A 663 18.68 -16.14 -35.95
C ASN A 663 19.66 -17.22 -35.47
N ALA A 664 20.94 -16.88 -35.38
CA ALA A 664 21.97 -17.77 -34.84
C ALA A 664 21.73 -18.05 -33.37
N PHE A 665 22.02 -19.28 -32.92
CA PHE A 665 21.78 -19.68 -31.51
C PHE A 665 22.54 -18.79 -30.52
N GLU A 666 23.76 -18.40 -30.87
CA GLU A 666 24.61 -17.52 -30.06
C GLU A 666 23.98 -16.13 -29.88
N ASP A 667 23.38 -15.58 -30.95
CA ASP A 667 22.66 -14.28 -30.86
C ASP A 667 21.41 -14.40 -29.99
N VAL A 668 20.66 -15.49 -30.17
CA VAL A 668 19.45 -15.74 -29.34
C VAL A 668 19.82 -15.86 -27.85
N GLN A 669 20.92 -16.56 -27.54
CA GLN A 669 21.42 -16.73 -26.21
C GLN A 669 21.89 -15.39 -25.58
N GLU A 670 22.62 -14.59 -26.36
CA GLU A 670 23.12 -13.28 -25.91
C GLU A 670 21.95 -12.30 -25.65
N ILE A 671 20.95 -12.25 -26.55
CA ILE A 671 19.78 -11.41 -26.38
C ILE A 671 18.98 -11.88 -25.18
N TRP A 672 18.83 -13.19 -24.97
CA TRP A 672 18.19 -13.74 -23.78
C TRP A 672 18.93 -13.32 -22.49
N ARG A 673 20.25 -13.39 -22.48
CA ARG A 673 21.08 -12.96 -21.35
C ARG A 673 20.88 -11.47 -21.03
N GLN A 674 20.75 -10.63 -22.07
CA GLN A 674 20.42 -9.20 -21.88
C GLN A 674 19.03 -9.05 -21.28
N ILE A 675 18.02 -9.78 -21.77
CA ILE A 675 16.68 -9.81 -21.20
C ILE A 675 16.74 -10.21 -19.71
N GLU A 676 17.44 -11.31 -19.37
CA GLU A 676 17.57 -11.77 -17.97
C GLU A 676 18.27 -10.75 -17.06
N SER A 677 19.34 -10.12 -17.52
CA SER A 677 20.06 -9.11 -16.73
C SER A 677 19.21 -7.87 -16.44
N PHE A 678 18.22 -7.60 -17.28
CA PHE A 678 17.34 -6.47 -17.21
C PHE A 678 16.09 -6.69 -16.31
N ALA A 679 15.75 -7.95 -16.07
CA ALA A 679 14.46 -8.36 -15.55
C ALA A 679 14.13 -7.88 -14.14
N GLY A 680 15.06 -7.83 -13.22
CA GLY A 680 14.77 -7.49 -11.82
C GLY A 680 14.48 -6.01 -11.55
N TYR A 681 14.77 -5.11 -12.52
CA TYR A 681 14.89 -3.68 -12.24
C TYR A 681 14.32 -2.76 -13.32
N ALA A 682 13.69 -3.32 -14.36
CA ALA A 682 13.19 -2.53 -15.48
C ALA A 682 12.03 -1.60 -15.08
N PHE A 683 12.14 -0.35 -15.50
CA PHE A 683 11.11 0.65 -15.28
C PHE A 683 10.16 0.72 -16.48
N ALA A 684 8.88 0.97 -16.21
CA ALA A 684 7.90 1.16 -17.26
C ALA A 684 8.14 2.48 -18.00
N LYS A 685 8.15 2.48 -19.33
CA LYS A 685 8.24 3.69 -20.16
C LYS A 685 7.12 4.67 -19.81
N GLY A 686 5.88 4.16 -19.68
CA GLY A 686 4.71 4.96 -19.29
C GLY A 686 4.88 5.66 -17.93
N HIS A 687 5.48 5.00 -16.93
CA HIS A 687 5.75 5.63 -15.63
C HIS A 687 6.79 6.75 -15.73
N SER A 688 7.89 6.52 -16.44
CA SER A 688 8.90 7.56 -16.70
C SER A 688 8.32 8.73 -17.49
N ALA A 689 7.45 8.44 -18.45
CA ALA A 689 6.75 9.44 -19.23
C ALA A 689 5.80 10.30 -18.38
N SER A 690 5.05 9.70 -17.47
CA SER A 690 4.15 10.44 -16.55
C SER A 690 4.96 11.42 -15.68
N TYR A 691 6.10 10.99 -15.16
CA TYR A 691 6.97 11.87 -14.38
C TYR A 691 7.69 12.92 -15.22
N ALA A 692 7.98 12.62 -16.50
CA ALA A 692 8.50 13.62 -17.42
C ALA A 692 7.46 14.71 -17.74
N VAL A 693 6.15 14.39 -17.79
CA VAL A 693 5.08 15.39 -17.87
C VAL A 693 5.19 16.39 -16.73
N GLU A 694 5.22 15.93 -15.51
CA GLU A 694 5.32 16.78 -14.32
C GLU A 694 6.64 17.57 -14.28
N SER A 695 7.75 16.93 -14.73
CA SER A 695 9.02 17.63 -14.88
C SER A 695 8.93 18.81 -15.86
N PHE A 696 8.24 18.62 -17.00
CA PHE A 696 8.02 19.68 -17.98
C PHE A 696 7.11 20.79 -17.47
N GLN A 697 6.07 20.46 -16.70
CA GLN A 697 5.24 21.45 -16.00
C GLN A 697 6.07 22.29 -15.03
N SER A 698 6.92 21.64 -14.25
CA SER A 698 7.84 22.30 -13.31
C SER A 698 8.86 23.19 -14.05
N LEU A 699 9.44 22.70 -15.15
CA LEU A 699 10.40 23.45 -15.96
C LEU A 699 9.77 24.65 -16.65
N PHE A 700 8.50 24.51 -17.12
CA PHE A 700 7.76 25.64 -17.68
C PHE A 700 7.59 26.76 -16.64
N LEU A 701 7.09 26.41 -15.46
CA LEU A 701 6.94 27.38 -14.37
C LEU A 701 8.29 28.02 -13.99
N LYS A 702 9.34 27.24 -13.92
CA LYS A 702 10.69 27.78 -13.63
C LYS A 702 11.22 28.69 -14.72
N ALA A 703 10.92 28.39 -16.00
CA ALA A 703 11.39 29.18 -17.13
C ALA A 703 10.70 30.55 -17.23
N TYR A 704 9.41 30.61 -16.92
CA TYR A 704 8.58 31.80 -17.14
C TYR A 704 8.17 32.53 -15.85
N TYR A 705 8.05 31.77 -14.73
CA TYR A 705 7.59 32.28 -13.44
C TYR A 705 8.48 31.77 -12.31
N PRO A 706 9.82 32.04 -12.38
CA PRO A 706 10.79 31.43 -11.45
C PRO A 706 10.57 31.84 -10.00
N LEU A 707 10.09 33.05 -9.71
CA LEU A 707 9.91 33.51 -8.33
C LEU A 707 8.69 32.84 -7.68
N GLU A 708 7.58 32.76 -8.42
CA GLU A 708 6.37 32.07 -8.00
C GLU A 708 6.67 30.58 -7.75
N TYR A 709 7.39 29.95 -8.69
CA TYR A 709 7.74 28.54 -8.59
C TYR A 709 8.70 28.25 -7.42
N MET A 710 9.70 29.12 -7.19
CA MET A 710 10.62 28.95 -6.08
C MET A 710 9.97 29.23 -4.73
N THR A 711 9.04 30.18 -4.63
CA THR A 711 8.24 30.44 -3.43
C THR A 711 7.40 29.18 -3.07
N ALA A 712 6.67 28.65 -4.04
CA ALA A 712 5.92 27.41 -3.87
C ALA A 712 6.82 26.21 -3.49
N THR A 713 8.04 26.12 -4.07
CA THR A 713 9.01 25.07 -3.73
C THR A 713 9.45 25.15 -2.27
N VAL A 714 9.71 26.36 -1.76
CA VAL A 714 10.07 26.60 -0.35
C VAL A 714 8.92 26.22 0.57
N ASN A 715 7.69 26.59 0.22
CA ASN A 715 6.51 26.34 1.05
C ASN A 715 6.14 24.86 1.18
N HIS A 716 6.43 24.03 0.18
CA HIS A 716 6.11 22.61 0.21
C HIS A 716 7.27 21.71 0.69
N PHE A 717 8.35 22.26 1.22
CA PHE A 717 9.48 21.56 1.86
C PHE A 717 9.99 20.32 1.09
N GLY A 718 9.69 20.24 -0.15
CA GLY A 718 9.94 19.04 -0.94
C GLY A 718 11.07 19.25 -1.93
N GLY A 719 12.05 18.35 -1.93
CA GLY A 719 13.11 18.36 -2.90
C GLY A 719 14.32 17.60 -2.42
N PHE A 720 15.33 17.57 -3.27
CA PHE A 720 16.59 16.87 -2.97
C PHE A 720 17.51 17.69 -2.04
N TYR A 721 17.34 19.01 -2.05
CA TYR A 721 18.22 19.94 -1.34
C TYR A 721 17.58 20.52 -0.10
N ASP A 722 18.40 21.09 0.79
CA ASP A 722 17.95 21.92 1.90
C ASP A 722 17.34 23.23 1.40
N THR A 723 16.45 23.83 2.20
CA THR A 723 15.71 25.05 1.87
C THR A 723 16.62 26.21 1.43
N GLU A 724 17.81 26.32 2.03
CA GLU A 724 18.81 27.34 1.68
C GLU A 724 19.14 27.31 0.17
N ILE A 725 19.29 26.14 -0.44
CA ILE A 725 19.63 26.02 -1.86
C ILE A 725 18.50 26.56 -2.75
N TYR A 726 17.25 26.34 -2.37
CA TYR A 726 16.10 26.88 -3.10
C TYR A 726 16.00 28.40 -2.97
N LEU A 727 16.31 28.95 -1.82
CA LEU A 727 16.38 30.41 -1.62
C LEU A 727 17.54 31.05 -2.40
N LEU A 728 18.68 30.37 -2.47
CA LEU A 728 19.80 30.83 -3.33
C LEU A 728 19.41 30.77 -4.81
N GLU A 729 18.68 29.77 -5.23
CA GLU A 729 18.17 29.68 -6.60
C GLU A 729 17.18 30.80 -6.91
N ALA A 730 16.27 31.12 -5.97
CA ALA A 730 15.36 32.27 -6.11
C ALA A 730 16.14 33.58 -6.25
N LYS A 731 17.21 33.82 -5.45
CA LYS A 731 18.10 34.97 -5.59
C LYS A 731 18.77 35.08 -6.95
N ARG A 732 19.18 33.94 -7.55
CA ARG A 732 19.76 33.90 -8.90
C ARG A 732 18.77 34.39 -9.96
N HIS A 733 17.45 34.18 -9.71
CA HIS A 733 16.38 34.70 -10.55
C HIS A 733 15.90 36.11 -10.17
N GLY A 734 16.61 36.79 -9.27
CA GLY A 734 16.35 38.18 -8.94
C GLY A 734 15.46 38.43 -7.73
N ALA A 735 15.16 37.40 -6.92
CA ALA A 735 14.39 37.57 -5.70
C ALA A 735 15.19 38.26 -4.60
N ALA A 736 14.59 39.22 -3.90
CA ALA A 736 14.98 39.62 -2.57
C ALA A 736 14.39 38.59 -1.56
N ILE A 737 15.16 38.27 -0.51
CA ILE A 737 14.70 37.35 0.54
C ILE A 737 14.73 38.11 1.88
N GLU A 738 13.55 38.13 2.51
CA GLU A 738 13.41 38.73 3.84
C GLU A 738 13.10 37.64 4.88
N PRO A 739 13.70 37.73 6.08
CA PRO A 739 13.47 36.80 7.18
C PRO A 739 12.02 36.88 7.66
N PRO A 740 11.54 35.88 8.45
CA PRO A 740 10.22 35.95 9.06
C PRO A 740 10.06 37.22 9.93
N CYS A 741 8.95 37.91 9.73
CA CYS A 741 8.62 39.15 10.47
C CYS A 741 7.27 38.96 11.19
N ILE A 742 7.22 39.25 12.49
CA ILE A 742 6.01 39.12 13.29
C ILE A 742 4.83 39.98 12.81
N PHE A 743 5.11 41.03 12.03
CA PHE A 743 4.08 41.96 11.53
C PHE A 743 3.60 41.67 10.11
N HIS A 744 4.35 40.90 9.33
CA HIS A 744 4.05 40.76 7.90
C HIS A 744 4.04 39.29 7.41
N SER A 745 4.76 38.39 8.09
CA SER A 745 4.83 37.01 7.67
C SER A 745 3.54 36.22 7.97
N GLN A 746 3.24 35.25 7.13
CA GLN A 746 2.16 34.31 7.24
C GLN A 746 2.70 32.94 7.68
N VAL A 747 1.84 31.92 7.74
CA VAL A 747 2.25 30.53 7.96
C VAL A 747 3.29 30.11 6.94
N HIS A 748 2.99 30.34 5.67
CA HIS A 748 3.85 30.06 4.52
C HIS A 748 4.52 31.33 4.01
N SER A 749 5.62 31.16 3.27
CA SER A 749 6.29 32.30 2.62
C SER A 749 5.39 32.91 1.56
N ILE A 750 5.42 34.23 1.44
CA ILE A 750 4.64 34.97 0.46
C ILE A 750 5.57 35.72 -0.49
N LEU A 751 5.12 35.86 -1.75
CA LEU A 751 5.80 36.61 -2.77
C LEU A 751 5.12 37.97 -2.94
N ILE A 752 5.83 39.04 -2.69
CA ILE A 752 5.37 40.43 -2.90
C ILE A 752 6.28 41.05 -3.96
N GLU A 753 5.77 41.24 -5.14
CA GLU A 753 6.54 41.69 -6.34
C GLU A 753 7.75 40.75 -6.59
N LYS A 754 8.96 41.17 -6.17
CA LYS A 754 10.19 40.36 -6.30
C LYS A 754 10.79 39.97 -4.95
N THR A 755 10.06 40.19 -3.86
CA THR A 755 10.54 39.86 -2.51
C THR A 755 9.82 38.65 -1.96
N ILE A 756 10.55 37.62 -1.57
CA ILE A 756 10.03 36.48 -0.86
C ILE A 756 10.19 36.75 0.63
N LEU A 757 9.09 37.02 1.32
CA LEU A 757 9.03 37.14 2.77
C LEU A 757 8.80 35.73 3.35
N LEU A 758 9.77 35.25 4.13
CA LEU A 758 9.76 33.90 4.66
C LEU A 758 8.65 33.69 5.69
N GLY A 759 7.98 32.51 5.59
CA GLY A 759 6.90 32.13 6.48
C GLY A 759 7.39 31.51 7.80
N PHE A 760 6.54 31.57 8.83
CA PHE A 760 6.83 31.02 10.16
C PHE A 760 7.00 29.50 10.16
N SER A 761 6.43 28.79 9.20
CA SER A 761 6.57 27.33 9.05
C SER A 761 8.03 26.88 8.80
N LEU A 762 8.92 27.81 8.44
CA LEU A 762 10.35 27.54 8.24
C LEU A 762 11.15 27.60 9.55
N ILE A 763 10.60 28.17 10.63
CA ILE A 763 11.25 28.23 11.92
C ILE A 763 11.13 26.86 12.60
N LYS A 764 12.26 26.19 12.75
CA LYS A 764 12.32 24.84 13.34
C LYS A 764 11.93 24.88 14.83
N GLY A 765 10.94 24.08 15.20
CA GLY A 765 10.47 24.00 16.58
C GLY A 765 9.35 24.97 16.95
N LEU A 766 9.00 25.89 16.06
CA LEU A 766 7.87 26.79 16.28
C LEU A 766 6.53 26.02 16.10
N GLU A 767 5.71 26.02 17.15
CA GLU A 767 4.46 25.28 17.17
C GLU A 767 3.38 25.95 16.32
N SER A 768 2.56 25.15 15.64
CA SER A 768 1.45 25.65 14.80
C SER A 768 0.48 26.56 15.56
N ASN A 769 0.18 26.24 16.84
CA ASN A 769 -0.66 27.09 17.68
C ASN A 769 -0.01 28.44 17.97
N THR A 770 1.30 28.46 18.19
CA THR A 770 2.10 29.69 18.36
C THR A 770 2.07 30.54 17.09
N ILE A 771 2.24 29.93 15.92
CA ILE A 771 2.14 30.63 14.63
C ILE A 771 0.77 31.31 14.48
N GLN A 772 -0.32 30.61 14.79
CA GLN A 772 -1.67 31.19 14.71
C GLN A 772 -1.86 32.37 15.65
N LYS A 773 -1.31 32.30 16.86
CA LYS A 773 -1.34 33.43 17.82
C LYS A 773 -0.55 34.63 17.32
N ILE A 774 0.61 34.43 16.69
CA ILE A 774 1.39 35.49 16.10
C ILE A 774 0.62 36.16 14.97
N ILE A 775 0.02 35.39 14.08
CA ILE A 775 -0.76 35.94 12.95
C ILE A 775 -1.99 36.71 13.44
N ALA A 776 -2.72 36.17 14.42
CA ALA A 776 -3.87 36.85 15.02
C ALA A 776 -3.47 38.17 15.68
N PHE A 777 -2.27 38.26 16.28
CA PHE A 777 -1.76 39.48 16.86
C PHE A 777 -1.42 40.55 15.82
N ASN A 778 -1.08 40.18 14.60
CA ASN A 778 -0.81 41.09 13.48
C ASN A 778 -1.97 42.03 13.14
N GLU A 779 -3.21 41.64 13.48
CA GLU A 779 -4.40 42.44 13.29
C GLU A 779 -4.56 43.56 14.34
N ILE A 780 -3.68 43.59 15.33
CA ILE A 780 -3.70 44.58 16.44
C ILE A 780 -2.54 45.58 16.35
N ASP A 781 -2.84 46.77 16.04
CA ASP A 781 -1.93 47.89 15.64
C ASP A 781 -0.93 48.39 16.69
N ALA A 782 -0.57 47.65 17.76
CA ALA A 782 0.24 48.19 18.83
C ALA A 782 1.13 47.23 19.63
N CYS A 783 2.13 46.61 19.00
CA CYS A 783 3.20 45.96 19.77
C CYS A 783 4.11 46.98 20.44
N LYS A 784 4.00 47.19 21.78
CA LYS A 784 4.80 48.14 22.52
C LYS A 784 6.15 47.57 23.01
N SER A 785 6.23 46.27 23.18
CA SER A 785 7.44 45.57 23.66
C SER A 785 7.31 44.07 23.50
N VAL A 786 8.42 43.33 23.58
CA VAL A 786 8.42 41.85 23.61
C VAL A 786 7.56 41.31 24.77
N SER A 787 7.63 41.93 25.94
CA SER A 787 6.79 41.54 27.09
C SER A 787 5.31 41.76 26.85
N HIS A 788 4.91 42.84 26.16
CA HIS A 788 3.53 43.07 25.76
C HIS A 788 3.07 42.06 24.75
N PHE A 789 3.88 41.73 23.74
CA PHE A 789 3.61 40.68 22.74
C PHE A 789 3.40 39.33 23.40
N MET A 790 4.28 38.93 24.33
CA MET A 790 4.15 37.67 25.07
C MET A 790 2.88 37.63 25.92
N HIS A 791 2.53 38.73 26.55
CA HIS A 791 1.32 38.83 27.38
C HIS A 791 0.05 38.65 26.54
N GLU A 792 -0.06 39.38 25.43
CA GLU A 792 -1.24 39.34 24.55
C GLU A 792 -1.41 37.98 23.80
N THR A 793 -0.29 37.43 23.34
CA THR A 793 -0.31 36.18 22.58
C THR A 793 -0.30 34.91 23.49
N GLY A 794 0.13 35.07 24.75
CA GLY A 794 0.36 33.92 25.66
C GLY A 794 1.41 32.92 25.12
N ILE A 795 2.43 33.45 24.40
CA ILE A 795 3.54 32.65 23.89
C ILE A 795 4.56 32.40 25.01
N SER A 796 5.05 31.14 25.10
CA SER A 796 6.08 30.79 26.09
C SER A 796 7.44 31.40 25.76
N VAL A 797 8.30 31.56 26.78
CA VAL A 797 9.67 32.01 26.61
C VAL A 797 10.47 31.14 25.66
N GLU A 798 10.24 29.82 25.70
CA GLU A 798 10.87 28.84 24.80
C GLU A 798 10.51 29.12 23.34
N GLN A 799 9.24 29.34 23.03
CA GLN A 799 8.77 29.59 21.67
C GLN A 799 9.18 30.95 21.12
N ILE A 800 9.29 31.99 21.97
CA ILE A 800 9.72 33.31 21.51
C ILE A 800 11.25 33.39 21.30
N THR A 801 11.97 32.43 21.85
CA THR A 801 13.44 32.39 21.71
C THR A 801 13.87 31.74 20.38
N LEU A 802 12.98 31.04 19.72
CA LEU A 802 13.20 30.47 18.39
C LEU A 802 13.26 31.57 17.33
#